data_1d00c87beb86239090eaaf6dd5a4842a
#
_entry.id   1d00c87beb86239090eaaf6dd5a4842a
#
_cell.length_a   1.000
_cell.length_b   1.000
_cell.length_c   1.000
_cell.angle_alpha   90.00
_cell.angle_beta   90.00
_cell.angle_gamma   90.00
#
_symmetry.space_group_name_H-M   'P 1'
#
loop_
_entity.id
_entity.type
_entity.pdbx_description
1 polymer ?
#
loop_
_entity_poly.entity_id
_entity_poly.type
_entity_poly.pdbx_seq_one_letter_code
_entity_poly.pdbx_strand_id
1 'polypeptide(L)'
;MKYFPCGVLLLSLPSMAADLIDIADLAITPFAAPTGKDSLAFREEQRLTIGDQTWSRQQQLYQGIPVYGHSIVQGSGKGVLLAREGKVVTAIGEDIDSTTPTLGEREAIDIAEAEQGVAGGDAANARLLITLDGEQKARLAYLVDFLYPSGDGLARPFTLIDAHSGEVLDRWEGLTRQEARGYGGNQKSGRYDFSPGSSYGPMTVSPDCRMETPQVRTIDMGHQQYGGQVHRFSCPVNSARPVNGAYSPLNDAHYFGQKVFDLYREWLGVNPLRQQLVMRVHYGYQYGNAFWDGRQMTFGDGNAYMYPLATWDVIAHEVSHGFTEQNSGLEYRGMSGGINESFSDVSAAALGQYVHGSFNWKMGEHVMKQAEAMRYFIQPSRDGASIDHASRYYPGMDVHHSSGVFNKAFYHLATTQGWDIRKAFTAYATANRLYWGPTTDFQQGADGVCKAAAKLGYPTGDVANAFAQVGVQTSQCQGGDPRPEPTPEPQPPRDLEADRPLPLSLAQGEERHFRIPVTGAGMIWLQTYGGSGEVDLYAALDQAPSTSRYDCRSANQGNDEACGFEGVEGQILYLMVRGRANHSSTYLLATQEEAQQGCNQLPQWSPYSFYRSGSEVTYQGYRFTALADNWGADPFANPWLWYYLAPCDQAG
;
A
#
# COMPACT_ATOMS: atom_id res chain seq x y z
N MET A 1 -44.29 -17.30 -65.41
CA MET A 1 -43.38 -16.19 -65.25
C MET A 1 -43.95 -15.25 -64.20
N LYS A 2 -43.45 -15.33 -62.97
CA LYS A 2 -43.75 -14.36 -61.87
C LYS A 2 -42.46 -13.85 -61.40
N TYR A 3 -42.20 -12.55 -61.57
CA TYR A 3 -41.09 -11.84 -61.07
C TYR A 3 -41.26 -11.58 -59.56
N PHE A 4 -40.27 -11.97 -58.73
CA PHE A 4 -40.11 -11.52 -57.37
C PHE A 4 -39.12 -10.35 -57.36
N PRO A 5 -39.42 -9.25 -56.71
CA PRO A 5 -38.42 -8.21 -56.49
C PRO A 5 -37.54 -8.60 -55.33
N CYS A 6 -36.23 -8.54 -55.56
CA CYS A 6 -35.18 -8.66 -54.53
C CYS A 6 -35.17 -7.39 -53.68
N GLY A 7 -35.68 -7.47 -52.47
CA GLY A 7 -35.58 -6.39 -51.49
C GLY A 7 -34.16 -6.37 -50.92
N VAL A 8 -33.41 -5.32 -51.18
CA VAL A 8 -32.14 -5.02 -50.51
C VAL A 8 -32.47 -4.60 -49.08
N LEU A 9 -32.17 -5.50 -48.13
CA LEU A 9 -32.20 -5.17 -46.71
C LEU A 9 -30.95 -4.31 -46.44
N LEU A 10 -31.12 -2.99 -46.38
CA LEU A 10 -30.13 -2.10 -45.81
C LEU A 10 -30.06 -2.38 -44.29
N LEU A 11 -29.11 -3.21 -43.88
CA LEU A 11 -28.68 -3.26 -42.51
C LEU A 11 -28.04 -1.90 -42.19
N SER A 12 -28.77 -1.04 -41.49
CA SER A 12 -28.18 0.11 -40.81
C SER A 12 -27.21 -0.43 -39.75
N LEU A 13 -25.94 -0.39 -40.04
CA LEU A 13 -24.90 -0.50 -39.00
C LEU A 13 -25.19 0.60 -38.00
N PRO A 14 -25.17 0.34 -36.68
CA PRO A 14 -25.23 1.41 -35.70
C PRO A 14 -24.05 2.35 -35.97
N SER A 15 -24.33 3.62 -36.19
CA SER A 15 -23.33 4.67 -36.22
C SER A 15 -22.65 4.61 -34.85
N MET A 16 -21.43 4.13 -34.79
CA MET A 16 -20.57 4.30 -33.61
C MET A 16 -20.14 5.76 -33.62
N ALA A 17 -20.68 6.53 -32.69
CA ALA A 17 -20.52 7.95 -32.68
C ALA A 17 -19.09 8.30 -32.21
N ALA A 18 -18.77 8.32 -30.93
CA ALA A 18 -17.39 8.50 -30.47
C ALA A 18 -16.61 7.16 -30.55
N ASP A 19 -15.35 7.21 -31.00
CA ASP A 19 -14.49 6.03 -31.12
C ASP A 19 -13.20 6.22 -30.34
N LEU A 20 -12.79 5.19 -29.57
CA LEU A 20 -11.60 5.19 -28.73
C LEU A 20 -10.45 4.49 -29.45
N ILE A 21 -9.51 5.25 -29.98
CA ILE A 21 -8.42 4.77 -30.83
C ILE A 21 -7.06 4.96 -30.13
N ASP A 22 -6.14 4.02 -30.31
CA ASP A 22 -4.75 4.24 -29.90
C ASP A 22 -4.11 5.31 -30.78
N ILE A 23 -3.43 6.28 -30.18
CA ILE A 23 -2.77 7.37 -30.94
C ILE A 23 -1.71 6.83 -31.89
N ALA A 24 -1.14 5.66 -31.63
CA ALA A 24 -0.16 5.02 -32.49
C ALA A 24 -0.75 4.48 -33.80
N ASP A 25 -2.06 4.17 -33.81
CA ASP A 25 -2.78 3.65 -34.99
C ASP A 25 -3.23 4.78 -35.93
N LEU A 26 -3.20 6.03 -35.46
CA LEU A 26 -3.51 7.18 -36.29
C LEU A 26 -2.30 7.55 -37.15
N ALA A 27 -2.46 7.50 -38.48
CA ALA A 27 -1.42 7.87 -39.44
C ALA A 27 -0.94 9.32 -39.16
N ILE A 28 0.31 9.46 -38.73
CA ILE A 28 0.92 10.73 -38.38
C ILE A 28 1.27 11.47 -39.66
N THR A 29 0.37 12.35 -40.08
CA THR A 29 0.79 13.44 -40.95
C THR A 29 1.48 14.50 -40.09
N PRO A 30 2.65 15.05 -40.51
CA PRO A 30 3.29 16.14 -39.77
C PRO A 30 2.29 17.29 -39.64
N PHE A 31 2.21 17.87 -38.45
CA PHE A 31 1.32 18.95 -38.06
C PHE A 31 0.96 19.92 -39.20
N ALA A 32 -0.14 19.67 -39.90
CA ALA A 32 -0.92 20.72 -40.51
C ALA A 32 -1.82 21.30 -39.41
N ALA A 33 -1.92 22.63 -39.32
CA ALA A 33 -2.86 23.28 -38.40
C ALA A 33 -4.25 22.65 -38.58
N PRO A 34 -4.96 22.35 -37.48
CA PRO A 34 -6.22 21.65 -37.55
C PRO A 34 -7.22 22.42 -38.39
N THR A 35 -7.62 21.82 -39.52
CA THR A 35 -8.63 22.35 -40.42
C THR A 35 -9.83 21.43 -40.47
N GLY A 36 -10.65 21.42 -39.40
CA GLY A 36 -11.88 20.63 -39.32
C GLY A 36 -12.44 20.57 -37.90
N LYS A 37 -13.74 20.30 -37.76
CA LYS A 37 -14.42 20.21 -36.45
C LYS A 37 -13.84 19.10 -35.56
N ASP A 38 -13.28 18.03 -36.13
CA ASP A 38 -12.81 16.82 -35.43
C ASP A 38 -11.28 16.72 -35.40
N SER A 39 -10.55 17.83 -35.54
CA SER A 39 -9.09 17.80 -35.41
C SER A 39 -8.64 17.54 -33.98
N LEU A 40 -7.75 16.55 -33.82
CA LEU A 40 -7.12 16.27 -32.52
C LEU A 40 -6.26 17.44 -32.08
N ALA A 41 -6.59 18.00 -30.94
CA ALA A 41 -5.81 19.06 -30.28
C ALA A 41 -5.35 18.60 -28.93
N PHE A 42 -4.19 19.07 -28.48
CA PHE A 42 -3.61 18.68 -27.22
C PHE A 42 -3.05 19.91 -26.47
N ARG A 43 -3.15 19.86 -25.15
CA ARG A 43 -2.54 20.84 -24.24
C ARG A 43 -1.58 20.12 -23.30
N GLU A 44 -0.34 20.57 -23.24
CA GLU A 44 0.63 20.00 -22.28
C GLU A 44 0.19 20.30 -20.85
N GLU A 45 0.14 19.26 -20.01
CA GLU A 45 -0.19 19.35 -18.58
C GLU A 45 1.02 19.12 -17.70
N GLN A 46 1.87 18.17 -18.08
CA GLN A 46 3.04 17.77 -17.31
C GLN A 46 4.24 17.57 -18.24
N ARG A 47 5.41 17.91 -17.73
CA ARG A 47 6.68 17.70 -18.41
C ARG A 47 7.70 17.05 -17.47
N LEU A 48 8.42 16.05 -17.98
CA LEU A 48 9.45 15.32 -17.27
C LEU A 48 10.67 15.18 -18.17
N THR A 49 11.87 15.52 -17.66
CA THR A 49 13.13 15.31 -18.38
C THR A 49 13.87 14.15 -17.74
N ILE A 50 14.24 13.15 -18.55
CA ILE A 50 14.99 11.96 -18.16
C ILE A 50 16.22 11.86 -19.07
N GLY A 51 17.40 12.15 -18.53
CA GLY A 51 18.61 12.27 -19.32
C GLY A 51 18.52 13.42 -20.35
N ASP A 52 18.74 13.11 -21.63
CA ASP A 52 18.62 14.04 -22.76
C ASP A 52 17.25 13.98 -23.46
N GLN A 53 16.28 13.27 -22.88
CA GLN A 53 14.94 13.12 -23.42
C GLN A 53 13.93 13.90 -22.57
N THR A 54 12.93 14.50 -23.23
CA THR A 54 11.81 15.18 -22.59
C THR A 54 10.52 14.44 -22.91
N TRP A 55 9.78 14.12 -21.86
CA TRP A 55 8.48 13.46 -21.92
C TRP A 55 7.41 14.39 -21.40
N SER A 56 6.28 14.47 -22.09
CA SER A 56 5.16 15.29 -21.67
C SER A 56 3.86 14.51 -21.70
N ARG A 57 3.02 14.74 -20.69
CA ARG A 57 1.61 14.35 -20.72
C ARG A 57 0.82 15.48 -21.36
N GLN A 58 0.00 15.13 -22.33
CA GLN A 58 -0.79 16.10 -23.09
C GLN A 58 -2.26 15.69 -23.04
N GLN A 59 -3.08 16.54 -22.44
CA GLN A 59 -4.53 16.41 -22.37
C GLN A 59 -5.14 16.58 -23.76
N GLN A 60 -5.99 15.65 -24.18
CA GLN A 60 -6.78 15.80 -25.39
C GLN A 60 -7.80 16.92 -25.22
N LEU A 61 -7.93 17.77 -26.23
CA LEU A 61 -8.93 18.81 -26.33
C LEU A 61 -9.82 18.59 -27.56
N TYR A 62 -11.09 18.92 -27.44
CA TYR A 62 -12.01 19.06 -28.55
C TYR A 62 -12.56 20.49 -28.54
N GLN A 63 -12.29 21.24 -29.59
CA GLN A 63 -12.62 22.67 -29.70
C GLN A 63 -12.21 23.51 -28.45
N GLY A 64 -11.06 23.18 -27.85
CA GLY A 64 -10.53 23.83 -26.65
C GLY A 64 -11.04 23.28 -25.33
N ILE A 65 -12.02 22.37 -25.31
CA ILE A 65 -12.59 21.75 -24.13
C ILE A 65 -11.85 20.44 -23.84
N PRO A 66 -11.41 20.17 -22.57
CA PRO A 66 -10.73 18.93 -22.22
C PRO A 66 -11.63 17.70 -22.39
N VAL A 67 -11.09 16.63 -22.98
CA VAL A 67 -11.73 15.32 -23.02
C VAL A 67 -11.31 14.53 -21.78
N TYR A 68 -12.21 14.39 -20.84
CA TYR A 68 -11.94 13.84 -19.50
C TYR A 68 -11.42 12.41 -19.57
N GLY A 69 -10.33 12.15 -18.84
CA GLY A 69 -9.71 10.83 -18.81
C GLY A 69 -8.84 10.49 -20.02
N HIS A 70 -8.78 11.34 -21.03
CA HIS A 70 -8.05 11.07 -22.28
C HIS A 70 -6.85 12.01 -22.45
N SER A 71 -5.66 11.43 -22.39
CA SER A 71 -4.39 12.12 -22.60
C SER A 71 -3.39 11.20 -23.28
N ILE A 72 -2.40 11.80 -23.93
CA ILE A 72 -1.28 11.08 -24.52
C ILE A 72 0.03 11.43 -23.82
N VAL A 73 0.99 10.51 -23.90
CA VAL A 73 2.38 10.77 -23.54
C VAL A 73 3.19 10.95 -24.81
N GLN A 74 3.90 12.08 -24.91
CA GLN A 74 4.78 12.37 -26.01
C GLN A 74 6.23 12.48 -25.54
N GLY A 75 7.11 11.68 -26.16
CA GLY A 75 8.54 11.74 -25.92
C GLY A 75 9.29 12.47 -27.03
N SER A 76 10.24 13.30 -26.68
CA SER A 76 11.15 13.96 -27.61
C SER A 76 12.59 13.94 -27.11
N GLY A 77 13.57 13.80 -28.03
CA GLY A 77 14.99 13.85 -27.72
C GLY A 77 15.76 14.46 -28.88
N LYS A 78 16.68 15.39 -28.61
CA LYS A 78 17.48 16.11 -29.62
C LYS A 78 16.63 16.74 -30.73
N GLY A 79 15.41 17.23 -30.38
CA GLY A 79 14.47 17.84 -31.33
C GLY A 79 13.67 16.85 -32.20
N VAL A 80 13.78 15.57 -31.96
CA VAL A 80 13.05 14.52 -32.70
C VAL A 80 11.96 13.92 -31.81
N LEU A 81 10.78 13.68 -32.39
CA LEU A 81 9.72 12.92 -31.74
C LEU A 81 10.15 11.46 -31.61
N LEU A 82 10.16 10.93 -30.39
CA LEU A 82 10.56 9.56 -30.09
C LEU A 82 9.37 8.60 -30.09
N ALA A 83 8.27 9.01 -29.46
CA ALA A 83 7.06 8.21 -29.34
C ALA A 83 5.84 9.06 -28.99
N ARG A 84 4.66 8.54 -29.34
CA ARG A 84 3.36 8.94 -28.82
C ARG A 84 2.62 7.71 -28.31
N GLU A 85 2.06 7.78 -27.13
CA GLU A 85 1.39 6.65 -26.47
C GLU A 85 0.12 7.14 -25.79
N GLY A 86 -0.95 6.37 -25.84
CA GLY A 86 -2.22 6.68 -25.19
C GLY A 86 -3.42 6.51 -26.12
N LYS A 87 -4.61 6.57 -25.54
CA LYS A 87 -5.86 6.48 -26.28
C LYS A 87 -6.52 7.84 -26.40
N VAL A 88 -7.06 8.12 -27.56
CA VAL A 88 -7.78 9.36 -27.87
C VAL A 88 -9.19 9.03 -28.35
N VAL A 89 -10.10 9.97 -28.11
CA VAL A 89 -11.47 9.90 -28.60
C VAL A 89 -11.55 10.65 -29.94
N THR A 90 -12.08 9.98 -30.97
CA THR A 90 -12.34 10.54 -32.29
C THR A 90 -13.84 10.61 -32.54
N ALA A 91 -14.27 11.25 -33.63
CA ALA A 91 -15.68 11.40 -34.03
C ALA A 91 -16.59 12.04 -32.94
N ILE A 92 -16.03 12.84 -32.03
CA ILE A 92 -16.77 13.53 -30.95
C ILE A 92 -17.90 14.39 -31.53
N GLY A 93 -17.68 15.00 -32.71
CA GLY A 93 -18.67 15.85 -33.37
C GLY A 93 -19.89 15.12 -33.91
N GLU A 94 -19.90 13.79 -33.91
CA GLU A 94 -21.08 12.98 -34.25
C GLU A 94 -22.07 12.87 -33.09
N ASP A 95 -21.57 13.01 -31.82
CA ASP A 95 -22.37 12.95 -30.60
C ASP A 95 -22.73 14.32 -30.04
N ILE A 96 -21.86 15.31 -30.24
CA ILE A 96 -22.00 16.66 -29.66
C ILE A 96 -22.34 17.68 -30.74
N ASP A 97 -23.59 18.12 -30.77
CA ASP A 97 -24.06 19.16 -31.69
C ASP A 97 -23.48 20.55 -31.39
N SER A 98 -23.28 20.85 -30.10
CA SER A 98 -22.79 22.14 -29.61
C SER A 98 -21.84 21.99 -28.44
N THR A 99 -20.73 22.71 -28.48
CA THR A 99 -19.79 22.87 -27.35
C THR A 99 -20.12 24.05 -26.45
N THR A 100 -21.21 24.76 -26.74
CA THR A 100 -21.73 25.84 -25.90
C THR A 100 -22.74 25.22 -24.91
N PRO A 101 -22.49 25.22 -23.62
CA PRO A 101 -23.40 24.63 -22.65
C PRO A 101 -24.72 25.41 -22.58
N THR A 102 -25.83 24.71 -22.32
CA THR A 102 -27.14 25.34 -22.04
C THR A 102 -27.22 25.82 -20.61
N LEU A 103 -26.60 25.05 -19.67
CA LEU A 103 -26.53 25.39 -18.26
C LEU A 103 -25.32 26.26 -17.97
N GLY A 104 -25.46 27.20 -17.03
CA GLY A 104 -24.34 27.94 -16.48
C GLY A 104 -23.61 27.14 -15.37
N GLU A 105 -22.36 27.52 -15.10
CA GLU A 105 -21.57 26.89 -14.00
C GLU A 105 -22.33 26.90 -12.64
N ARG A 106 -23.02 28.01 -12.34
CA ARG A 106 -23.78 28.12 -11.08
C ARG A 106 -24.96 27.16 -11.04
N GLU A 107 -25.66 26.99 -12.15
CA GLU A 107 -26.79 26.05 -12.25
C GLU A 107 -26.31 24.59 -12.09
N ALA A 108 -25.14 24.25 -12.66
CA ALA A 108 -24.52 22.95 -12.46
C ALA A 108 -24.13 22.71 -10.98
N ILE A 109 -23.60 23.72 -10.31
CA ILE A 109 -23.30 23.65 -8.87
C ILE A 109 -24.59 23.45 -8.08
N ASP A 110 -25.65 24.20 -8.36
CA ASP A 110 -26.93 24.09 -7.66
C ASP A 110 -27.54 22.68 -7.82
N ILE A 111 -27.42 22.07 -9.00
CA ILE A 111 -27.83 20.68 -9.24
C ILE A 111 -27.00 19.72 -8.38
N ALA A 112 -25.67 19.86 -8.37
CA ALA A 112 -24.78 18.99 -7.58
C ALA A 112 -25.03 19.13 -6.07
N GLU A 113 -25.28 20.34 -5.58
CA GLU A 113 -25.64 20.60 -4.20
C GLU A 113 -26.98 19.97 -3.83
N ALA A 114 -28.00 20.08 -4.71
CA ALA A 114 -29.30 19.47 -4.51
C ALA A 114 -29.25 17.93 -4.43
N GLU A 115 -28.41 17.29 -5.25
CA GLU A 115 -28.15 15.83 -5.19
C GLU A 115 -27.59 15.36 -3.85
N GLN A 116 -26.88 16.23 -3.12
CA GLN A 116 -26.37 15.95 -1.77
C GLN A 116 -27.32 16.41 -0.67
N GLY A 117 -28.43 17.06 -1.01
CA GLY A 117 -29.35 17.65 -0.04
C GLY A 117 -28.77 18.83 0.72
N VAL A 118 -27.83 19.55 0.15
CA VAL A 118 -27.15 20.71 0.74
C VAL A 118 -27.37 21.96 -0.10
N ALA A 119 -27.19 23.13 0.50
CA ALA A 119 -27.19 24.41 -0.19
C ALA A 119 -25.97 25.23 0.29
N GLY A 120 -25.19 25.74 -0.66
CA GLY A 120 -24.04 26.59 -0.37
C GLY A 120 -22.81 25.80 0.12
N GLY A 121 -22.37 24.82 -0.66
CA GLY A 121 -21.10 24.12 -0.44
C GLY A 121 -19.89 25.06 -0.51
N ASP A 122 -18.93 24.89 0.39
CA ASP A 122 -17.69 25.68 0.40
C ASP A 122 -16.78 25.31 -0.80
N ALA A 123 -16.13 26.30 -1.36
CA ALA A 123 -15.16 26.12 -2.44
C ALA A 123 -15.70 25.38 -3.68
N ALA A 124 -17.00 25.59 -3.96
CA ALA A 124 -17.64 24.97 -5.12
C ALA A 124 -16.94 25.37 -6.42
N ASN A 125 -16.69 24.38 -7.27
CA ASN A 125 -16.00 24.52 -8.54
C ASN A 125 -16.74 23.71 -9.61
N ALA A 126 -16.94 24.29 -10.79
CA ALA A 126 -17.50 23.61 -11.94
C ALA A 126 -16.53 23.74 -13.13
N ARG A 127 -16.20 22.63 -13.76
CA ARG A 127 -15.28 22.58 -14.90
C ARG A 127 -15.98 21.96 -16.10
N LEU A 128 -16.08 22.71 -17.19
CA LEU A 128 -16.63 22.20 -18.45
C LEU A 128 -15.63 21.24 -19.10
N LEU A 129 -16.12 20.06 -19.51
CA LEU A 129 -15.33 19.02 -20.14
C LEU A 129 -16.21 18.15 -21.05
N ILE A 130 -15.58 17.28 -21.82
CA ILE A 130 -16.26 16.22 -22.57
C ILE A 130 -15.97 14.90 -21.88
N THR A 131 -16.98 14.10 -21.64
CA THR A 131 -16.87 12.75 -21.06
C THR A 131 -17.51 11.73 -21.99
N LEU A 132 -17.16 10.44 -21.85
CA LEU A 132 -17.89 9.35 -22.46
C LEU A 132 -18.90 8.79 -21.46
N ASP A 133 -20.14 8.61 -21.86
CA ASP A 133 -21.17 7.97 -21.04
C ASP A 133 -21.05 6.44 -21.03
N GLY A 134 -21.96 5.76 -20.34
CA GLY A 134 -21.96 4.30 -20.23
C GLY A 134 -22.15 3.56 -21.58
N GLU A 135 -22.60 4.25 -22.63
CA GLU A 135 -22.73 3.75 -24.00
C GLU A 135 -21.55 4.17 -24.90
N GLN A 136 -20.50 4.75 -24.33
CA GLN A 136 -19.34 5.31 -25.03
C GLN A 136 -19.66 6.50 -25.94
N LYS A 137 -20.76 7.21 -25.71
CA LYS A 137 -21.10 8.43 -26.43
C LYS A 137 -20.45 9.64 -25.75
N ALA A 138 -19.94 10.55 -26.55
CA ALA A 138 -19.38 11.80 -26.03
C ALA A 138 -20.50 12.73 -25.54
N ARG A 139 -20.33 13.26 -24.34
CA ARG A 139 -21.22 14.24 -23.70
C ARG A 139 -20.46 15.48 -23.28
N LEU A 140 -21.02 16.65 -23.54
CA LEU A 140 -20.56 17.88 -22.91
C LEU A 140 -21.08 17.89 -21.48
N ALA A 141 -20.20 18.00 -20.48
CA ALA A 141 -20.56 17.91 -19.08
C ALA A 141 -19.81 18.92 -18.22
N TYR A 142 -20.40 19.27 -17.08
CA TYR A 142 -19.70 19.90 -15.98
C TYR A 142 -19.25 18.83 -14.98
N LEU A 143 -17.98 18.88 -14.59
CA LEU A 143 -17.48 18.20 -13.39
C LEU A 143 -17.52 19.21 -12.25
N VAL A 144 -18.43 18.98 -11.32
CA VAL A 144 -18.67 19.83 -10.15
C VAL A 144 -18.11 19.18 -8.90
N ASP A 145 -17.40 19.94 -8.08
CA ASP A 145 -16.98 19.53 -6.76
C ASP A 145 -17.12 20.66 -5.73
N PHE A 146 -17.41 20.31 -4.48
CA PHE A 146 -17.52 21.26 -3.37
C PHE A 146 -17.32 20.55 -2.03
N LEU A 147 -17.03 21.32 -0.99
CA LEU A 147 -16.92 20.80 0.38
C LEU A 147 -18.20 21.08 1.16
N TYR A 148 -18.68 20.10 1.93
CA TYR A 148 -19.78 20.31 2.85
C TYR A 148 -19.68 19.40 4.08
N PRO A 149 -20.23 19.83 5.26
CA PRO A 149 -20.35 18.98 6.43
C PRO A 149 -21.37 17.88 6.18
N SER A 150 -20.98 16.62 6.35
CA SER A 150 -21.87 15.45 6.31
C SER A 150 -22.00 14.84 7.70
N GLY A 151 -22.88 13.84 7.87
CA GLY A 151 -23.05 13.12 9.15
C GLY A 151 -21.77 12.45 9.64
N ASP A 152 -20.88 12.08 8.71
CA ASP A 152 -19.60 11.41 8.98
C ASP A 152 -18.38 12.37 8.95
N GLY A 153 -18.61 13.67 8.93
CA GLY A 153 -17.58 14.71 8.88
C GLY A 153 -17.65 15.54 7.61
N LEU A 154 -16.49 15.95 7.06
CA LEU A 154 -16.43 16.70 5.81
C LEU A 154 -16.53 15.75 4.62
N ALA A 155 -17.29 16.13 3.59
CA ALA A 155 -17.41 15.42 2.32
C ALA A 155 -17.01 16.33 1.14
N ARG A 156 -16.50 15.73 0.07
CA ARG A 156 -16.19 16.40 -1.21
C ARG A 156 -16.73 15.57 -2.37
N PRO A 157 -18.04 15.64 -2.65
CA PRO A 157 -18.62 14.94 -3.79
C PRO A 157 -18.11 15.53 -5.11
N PHE A 158 -17.83 14.66 -6.05
CA PHE A 158 -17.68 14.97 -7.45
C PHE A 158 -18.93 14.53 -8.19
N THR A 159 -19.49 15.39 -9.02
CA THR A 159 -20.71 15.11 -9.80
C THR A 159 -20.47 15.50 -11.25
N LEU A 160 -20.64 14.56 -12.17
CA LEU A 160 -20.68 14.80 -13.61
C LEU A 160 -22.12 15.11 -14.02
N ILE A 161 -22.33 16.27 -14.63
CA ILE A 161 -23.66 16.77 -15.02
C ILE A 161 -23.63 17.11 -16.51
N ASP A 162 -24.55 16.54 -17.28
CA ASP A 162 -24.72 16.91 -18.69
C ASP A 162 -24.99 18.41 -18.81
N ALA A 163 -24.15 19.10 -19.57
CA ALA A 163 -24.15 20.56 -19.65
C ALA A 163 -25.34 21.13 -20.45
N HIS A 164 -26.12 20.29 -21.10
CA HIS A 164 -27.32 20.68 -21.84
C HIS A 164 -28.62 20.35 -21.11
N SER A 165 -28.70 19.13 -20.58
CA SER A 165 -29.92 18.62 -19.95
C SER A 165 -29.98 18.78 -18.43
N GLY A 166 -28.83 18.88 -17.76
CA GLY A 166 -28.73 18.86 -16.31
C GLY A 166 -28.82 17.45 -15.70
N GLU A 167 -28.83 16.41 -16.54
CA GLU A 167 -28.81 15.02 -16.09
C GLU A 167 -27.51 14.71 -15.33
N VAL A 168 -27.61 14.07 -14.17
CA VAL A 168 -26.44 13.57 -13.44
C VAL A 168 -25.94 12.29 -14.11
N LEU A 169 -24.81 12.38 -14.77
CA LEU A 169 -24.21 11.26 -15.50
C LEU A 169 -23.44 10.33 -14.58
N ASP A 170 -22.78 10.86 -13.57
CA ASP A 170 -22.01 10.08 -12.60
C ASP A 170 -21.70 10.90 -11.33
N ARG A 171 -21.41 10.19 -10.23
CA ARG A 171 -21.01 10.81 -8.96
C ARG A 171 -20.14 9.89 -8.11
N TRP A 172 -19.21 10.47 -7.36
CA TRP A 172 -18.37 9.75 -6.39
C TRP A 172 -17.90 10.69 -5.27
N GLU A 173 -17.48 10.10 -4.14
CA GLU A 173 -16.81 10.84 -3.07
C GLU A 173 -15.33 11.02 -3.42
N GLY A 174 -14.87 12.24 -3.46
CA GLY A 174 -13.49 12.60 -3.82
C GLY A 174 -12.64 13.01 -2.63
N LEU A 175 -13.20 13.07 -1.42
CA LEU A 175 -12.41 13.33 -0.24
C LEU A 175 -11.55 12.10 0.07
N THR A 176 -10.25 12.26 -0.08
CA THR A 176 -9.31 11.20 0.22
C THR A 176 -9.20 11.03 1.74
N ARG A 177 -9.82 10.01 2.31
CA ARG A 177 -9.83 9.68 3.73
C ARG A 177 -9.12 8.37 3.93
N GLN A 178 -8.34 8.27 4.98
CA GLN A 178 -7.84 7.02 5.49
C GLN A 178 -8.78 6.57 6.61
N GLU A 179 -9.46 5.51 6.41
CA GLU A 179 -10.15 4.88 7.53
C GLU A 179 -9.12 4.28 8.47
N ALA A 180 -8.85 4.98 9.48
CA ALA A 180 -7.96 4.54 10.51
C ALA A 180 -8.77 4.03 11.70
N ARG A 181 -8.55 2.83 12.02
CA ARG A 181 -8.82 2.36 13.36
C ARG A 181 -7.51 2.37 14.11
N GLY A 182 -7.24 3.41 14.68
CA GLY A 182 -6.09 3.52 15.38
C GLY A 182 -5.21 4.69 15.27
N TYR A 183 -4.12 5.33 15.36
CA TYR A 183 -3.45 5.79 16.50
C TYR A 183 -2.09 6.36 16.23
N GLY A 184 -1.63 7.54 16.67
CA GLY A 184 -0.54 8.37 16.28
C GLY A 184 0.69 8.42 17.19
N GLY A 185 1.79 8.98 16.80
CA GLY A 185 3.10 9.03 17.28
C GLY A 185 3.42 9.85 18.56
N ASN A 186 4.64 9.33 19.62
CA ASN A 186 3.75 9.09 20.66
C ASN A 186 4.35 8.07 21.60
N GLN A 187 3.59 7.50 22.47
CA GLN A 187 4.06 6.50 23.41
C GLN A 187 4.54 5.20 22.73
N LYS A 188 4.08 4.89 21.49
CA LYS A 188 4.47 3.70 20.75
C LYS A 188 5.73 3.93 19.90
N SER A 189 5.82 5.07 19.22
CA SER A 189 6.98 5.43 18.38
C SER A 189 8.18 5.96 19.19
N GLY A 190 7.95 6.31 20.45
CA GLY A 190 8.91 7.05 21.24
C GLY A 190 8.85 8.55 20.96
N ARG A 191 9.69 9.29 21.65
CA ARG A 191 9.79 10.74 21.56
C ARG A 191 10.81 11.14 20.51
N TYR A 192 10.40 11.95 19.56
CA TYR A 192 11.31 12.59 18.60
C TYR A 192 11.94 13.84 19.20
N ASP A 193 13.20 14.04 18.85
CA ASP A 193 13.94 15.26 19.20
C ASP A 193 14.30 16.01 17.90
N PHE A 194 13.67 17.14 17.67
CA PHE A 194 13.91 18.02 16.52
C PHE A 194 14.92 19.13 16.87
N SER A 195 16.04 18.80 17.49
CA SER A 195 17.09 19.75 17.87
C SER A 195 18.38 19.54 17.07
N PRO A 196 19.27 20.56 17.01
CA PRO A 196 20.59 20.38 16.44
C PRO A 196 21.35 19.22 17.11
N GLY A 197 21.90 18.32 16.30
CA GLY A 197 22.63 17.14 16.77
C GLY A 197 21.76 15.91 17.05
N SER A 198 20.44 16.00 16.97
CA SER A 198 19.55 14.85 16.98
C SER A 198 19.53 14.15 15.60
N SER A 199 19.01 12.91 15.56
CA SER A 199 18.88 12.15 14.30
C SER A 199 17.98 12.82 13.27
N TYR A 200 17.02 13.65 13.70
CA TYR A 200 16.11 14.38 12.81
C TYR A 200 16.61 15.79 12.44
N GLY A 201 17.45 16.41 13.28
CA GLY A 201 17.86 17.80 13.12
C GLY A 201 16.75 18.80 13.51
N PRO A 202 17.03 20.12 13.41
CA PRO A 202 16.08 21.15 13.79
C PRO A 202 14.95 21.32 12.78
N MET A 203 13.78 21.75 13.26
CA MET A 203 12.69 22.24 12.41
C MET A 203 13.05 23.61 11.82
N THR A 204 12.60 23.85 10.60
CA THR A 204 12.65 25.19 9.98
C THR A 204 11.30 25.88 10.17
N VAL A 205 11.29 27.10 10.70
CA VAL A 205 10.09 27.91 10.93
C VAL A 205 10.32 29.35 10.45
N SER A 206 9.28 30.18 10.42
CA SER A 206 9.43 31.60 10.08
C SER A 206 10.19 32.37 11.16
N PRO A 207 10.83 33.49 10.83
CA PRO A 207 11.58 34.31 11.78
C PRO A 207 10.74 34.82 12.98
N ASP A 208 9.44 34.98 12.82
CA ASP A 208 8.50 35.37 13.86
C ASP A 208 7.87 34.17 14.60
N CYS A 209 8.53 32.98 14.48
CA CYS A 209 8.18 31.76 15.23
C CYS A 209 6.80 31.21 14.90
N ARG A 210 6.38 31.28 13.64
CA ARG A 210 5.22 30.55 13.11
C ARG A 210 5.69 29.28 12.40
N MET A 211 4.89 28.23 12.50
CA MET A 211 5.11 27.00 11.74
C MET A 211 4.75 27.21 10.27
N GLU A 212 5.56 28.03 9.62
CA GLU A 212 5.39 28.43 8.23
C GLU A 212 6.75 28.58 7.52
N THR A 213 6.88 27.91 6.38
CA THR A 213 7.97 28.06 5.42
C THR A 213 7.36 28.24 4.04
N PRO A 214 8.13 28.59 3.00
CA PRO A 214 7.60 28.62 1.64
C PRO A 214 6.99 27.27 1.18
N GLN A 215 7.41 26.17 1.78
CA GLN A 215 7.00 24.80 1.42
C GLN A 215 5.83 24.28 2.26
N VAL A 216 5.80 24.58 3.55
CA VAL A 216 4.87 23.98 4.50
C VAL A 216 4.30 25.02 5.44
N ARG A 217 3.00 24.93 5.71
CA ARG A 217 2.27 25.72 6.71
C ARG A 217 1.52 24.77 7.62
N THR A 218 1.67 24.91 8.93
CA THR A 218 0.98 24.08 9.92
C THR A 218 -0.03 24.90 10.71
N ILE A 219 -1.28 24.47 10.67
CA ILE A 219 -2.43 25.15 11.27
C ILE A 219 -2.92 24.35 12.48
N ASP A 220 -2.99 25.00 13.63
CA ASP A 220 -3.67 24.47 14.81
C ASP A 220 -5.19 24.73 14.68
N MET A 221 -5.96 23.66 14.56
CA MET A 221 -7.42 23.71 14.45
C MET A 221 -8.11 23.89 15.81
N GLY A 222 -7.39 23.67 16.92
CA GLY A 222 -7.97 23.81 18.28
C GLY A 222 -9.20 22.96 18.51
N HIS A 223 -9.29 21.78 17.88
CA HIS A 223 -10.43 20.85 17.86
C HIS A 223 -11.68 21.37 17.13
N GLN A 224 -11.51 22.44 16.32
CA GLN A 224 -12.57 22.89 15.42
C GLN A 224 -12.50 22.19 14.07
N GLN A 225 -13.61 22.14 13.35
CA GLN A 225 -13.67 21.62 11.97
C GLN A 225 -13.38 22.71 10.92
N TYR A 226 -13.58 23.96 11.27
CA TYR A 226 -13.40 25.13 10.41
C TYR A 226 -12.48 26.16 11.06
N GLY A 227 -11.86 27.01 10.25
CA GLY A 227 -10.97 28.06 10.74
C GLY A 227 -9.57 27.49 11.07
N GLY A 228 -9.11 27.77 12.27
CA GLY A 228 -7.74 27.48 12.71
C GLY A 228 -6.78 28.62 12.39
N GLN A 229 -5.60 28.59 12.99
CA GLN A 229 -4.55 29.58 12.80
C GLN A 229 -3.19 28.91 12.62
N VAL A 230 -2.31 29.55 11.82
CA VAL A 230 -0.92 29.09 11.76
C VAL A 230 -0.36 29.06 13.16
N HIS A 231 0.14 27.91 13.57
CA HIS A 231 0.64 27.73 14.92
C HIS A 231 1.83 28.64 15.16
N ARG A 232 1.76 29.41 16.25
CA ARG A 232 2.80 30.32 16.72
C ARG A 232 3.25 29.94 18.11
N PHE A 233 4.53 30.04 18.37
CA PHE A 233 5.14 29.71 19.65
C PHE A 233 6.24 30.70 20.01
N SER A 234 6.88 30.55 21.18
CA SER A 234 8.03 31.36 21.58
C SER A 234 9.31 30.62 21.25
N CYS A 235 10.05 31.13 20.24
CA CYS A 235 11.34 30.56 19.85
C CYS A 235 12.37 30.54 21.00
N PRO A 236 13.28 29.55 20.97
CA PRO A 236 13.47 28.53 19.95
C PRO A 236 12.65 27.24 20.17
N VAL A 237 11.94 27.14 21.28
CA VAL A 237 11.32 25.88 21.71
C VAL A 237 9.81 25.95 21.54
N ASN A 238 9.27 25.12 20.63
CA ASN A 238 7.85 24.84 20.65
C ASN A 238 7.59 23.79 21.74
N SER A 239 7.07 24.23 22.89
CA SER A 239 6.67 23.33 23.96
C SER A 239 5.59 22.40 23.45
N ALA A 240 5.88 21.12 23.47
CA ALA A 240 4.96 20.07 23.05
C ALA A 240 3.56 20.28 23.65
N ARG A 241 2.53 20.13 22.84
CA ARG A 241 1.14 20.07 23.30
C ARG A 241 0.73 18.60 23.32
N PRO A 242 0.94 17.89 24.44
CA PRO A 242 0.60 16.47 24.51
C PRO A 242 -0.90 16.29 24.33
N VAL A 243 -1.27 15.40 23.43
CA VAL A 243 -2.68 15.04 23.21
C VAL A 243 -2.76 13.55 22.90
N ASN A 244 -3.66 12.86 23.57
CA ASN A 244 -3.97 11.46 23.35
C ASN A 244 -2.70 10.55 23.23
N GLY A 245 -1.67 10.81 24.05
CA GLY A 245 -0.42 10.04 24.09
C GLY A 245 0.67 10.46 23.06
N ALA A 246 0.38 11.41 22.18
CA ALA A 246 1.41 12.03 21.33
C ALA A 246 2.08 13.19 22.06
N TYR A 247 3.34 13.47 21.69
CA TYR A 247 4.13 14.55 22.32
C TYR A 247 3.90 15.91 21.67
N SER A 248 3.86 15.98 20.33
CA SER A 248 3.57 17.21 19.60
C SER A 248 3.15 16.92 18.14
N PRO A 249 1.88 16.64 17.86
CA PRO A 249 1.41 16.44 16.48
C PRO A 249 1.69 17.62 15.55
N LEU A 250 1.72 18.85 16.07
CA LEU A 250 2.05 20.05 15.29
C LEU A 250 3.51 20.02 14.81
N ASN A 251 4.45 19.64 15.69
CA ASN A 251 5.87 19.50 15.32
C ASN A 251 6.05 18.41 14.26
N ASP A 252 5.42 17.27 14.47
CA ASP A 252 5.51 16.14 13.55
C ASP A 252 4.95 16.53 12.17
N ALA A 253 3.78 17.15 12.11
CA ALA A 253 3.18 17.59 10.86
C ALA A 253 4.06 18.60 10.11
N HIS A 254 4.65 19.54 10.82
CA HIS A 254 5.52 20.54 10.21
C HIS A 254 6.80 19.94 9.68
N TYR A 255 7.50 19.17 10.50
CA TYR A 255 8.78 18.55 10.15
C TYR A 255 8.61 17.53 9.02
N PHE A 256 7.70 16.57 9.18
CA PHE A 256 7.52 15.53 8.16
C PHE A 256 6.86 16.05 6.89
N GLY A 257 6.03 17.10 6.97
CA GLY A 257 5.56 17.82 5.79
C GLY A 257 6.72 18.40 4.98
N GLN A 258 7.72 19.01 5.63
CA GLN A 258 8.93 19.46 4.97
C GLN A 258 9.72 18.27 4.38
N LYS A 259 9.83 17.15 5.10
CA LYS A 259 10.53 15.95 4.60
C LYS A 259 9.85 15.30 3.40
N VAL A 260 8.52 15.32 3.32
CA VAL A 260 7.80 14.91 2.10
C VAL A 260 8.15 15.85 0.94
N PHE A 261 8.19 17.16 1.18
CA PHE A 261 8.56 18.11 0.16
C PHE A 261 9.99 17.87 -0.34
N ASP A 262 10.95 17.67 0.59
CA ASP A 262 12.35 17.38 0.28
C ASP A 262 12.49 16.06 -0.52
N LEU A 263 11.80 14.99 -0.11
CA LEU A 263 11.76 13.70 -0.80
C LEU A 263 11.36 13.84 -2.28
N TYR A 264 10.23 14.53 -2.54
CA TYR A 264 9.74 14.71 -3.91
C TYR A 264 10.70 15.55 -4.75
N ARG A 265 11.28 16.58 -4.15
CA ARG A 265 12.28 17.44 -4.82
C ARG A 265 13.55 16.67 -5.15
N GLU A 266 14.09 15.93 -4.19
CA GLU A 266 15.39 15.25 -4.35
C GLU A 266 15.29 13.97 -5.18
N TRP A 267 14.20 13.21 -5.06
CA TRP A 267 14.09 11.94 -5.77
C TRP A 267 13.41 12.07 -7.11
N LEU A 268 12.44 12.98 -7.26
CA LEU A 268 11.62 13.12 -8.46
C LEU A 268 11.85 14.43 -9.23
N GLY A 269 12.56 15.38 -8.65
CA GLY A 269 12.82 16.70 -9.26
C GLY A 269 11.57 17.60 -9.36
N VAL A 270 10.53 17.33 -8.57
CA VAL A 270 9.26 18.08 -8.59
C VAL A 270 8.76 18.39 -7.17
N ASN A 271 7.87 19.37 -7.07
CA ASN A 271 7.14 19.58 -5.83
C ASN A 271 6.03 18.53 -5.68
N PRO A 272 5.69 18.10 -4.45
CA PRO A 272 4.57 17.18 -4.24
C PRO A 272 3.23 17.80 -4.63
N LEU A 273 3.03 19.09 -4.39
CA LEU A 273 1.85 19.86 -4.80
C LEU A 273 2.25 21.14 -5.50
N ARG A 274 1.34 21.70 -6.32
CA ARG A 274 1.52 23.00 -6.99
C ARG A 274 1.52 24.16 -6.01
N GLN A 275 0.80 24.03 -4.89
CA GLN A 275 0.70 25.00 -3.79
C GLN A 275 1.56 24.59 -2.59
N GLN A 276 1.69 25.50 -1.62
CA GLN A 276 2.27 25.23 -0.32
C GLN A 276 1.50 24.10 0.40
N LEU A 277 2.22 23.19 1.06
CA LEU A 277 1.63 22.14 1.87
C LEU A 277 0.99 22.75 3.12
N VAL A 278 -0.31 22.62 3.27
CA VAL A 278 -1.06 23.10 4.45
C VAL A 278 -1.45 21.90 5.29
N MET A 279 -0.92 21.83 6.52
CA MET A 279 -1.13 20.77 7.50
C MET A 279 -2.08 21.26 8.58
N ARG A 280 -3.33 20.81 8.58
CA ARG A 280 -4.34 21.14 9.62
C ARG A 280 -4.31 20.06 10.69
N VAL A 281 -3.86 20.41 11.87
CA VAL A 281 -3.68 19.49 13.00
C VAL A 281 -4.65 19.81 14.11
N HIS A 282 -4.97 18.86 14.97
CA HIS A 282 -5.97 18.97 16.02
C HIS A 282 -7.38 19.25 15.45
N TYR A 283 -7.75 18.53 14.39
CA TYR A 283 -9.06 18.66 13.75
C TYR A 283 -10.12 17.86 14.50
N GLY A 284 -11.22 18.52 14.84
CA GLY A 284 -12.35 17.90 15.51
C GLY A 284 -12.03 17.39 16.92
N TYR A 285 -13.03 16.80 17.58
CA TYR A 285 -12.86 16.19 18.90
C TYR A 285 -12.85 14.66 18.79
N GLN A 286 -11.80 14.02 19.29
CA GLN A 286 -11.60 12.57 19.19
C GLN A 286 -11.75 12.04 17.74
N TYR A 287 -11.35 12.85 16.78
CA TYR A 287 -11.45 12.51 15.36
C TYR A 287 -10.35 11.54 14.97
N GLY A 288 -10.76 10.33 14.62
CA GLY A 288 -9.87 9.19 14.31
C GLY A 288 -9.61 9.03 12.81
N ASN A 289 -9.43 10.13 12.05
CA ASN A 289 -9.11 10.07 10.64
C ASN A 289 -8.16 11.18 10.23
N ALA A 290 -7.50 11.01 9.08
CA ALA A 290 -6.79 12.04 8.35
C ALA A 290 -7.30 12.06 6.91
N PHE A 291 -7.17 13.20 6.20
CA PHE A 291 -7.64 13.30 4.83
C PHE A 291 -7.05 14.49 4.07
N TRP A 292 -6.95 14.34 2.76
CA TRP A 292 -6.78 15.40 1.77
C TRP A 292 -8.16 15.91 1.31
N ASP A 293 -8.39 17.22 1.36
CA ASP A 293 -9.67 17.84 1.00
C ASP A 293 -9.68 18.55 -0.37
N GLY A 294 -8.66 18.32 -1.19
CA GLY A 294 -8.45 18.99 -2.48
C GLY A 294 -7.60 20.25 -2.39
N ARG A 295 -7.27 20.73 -1.18
CA ARG A 295 -6.45 21.91 -0.95
C ARG A 295 -5.41 21.75 0.14
N GLN A 296 -5.71 20.93 1.17
CA GLN A 296 -4.90 20.82 2.37
C GLN A 296 -5.07 19.45 3.03
N MET A 297 -4.09 19.05 3.80
CA MET A 297 -4.11 17.84 4.61
C MET A 297 -4.70 18.14 5.98
N THR A 298 -5.52 17.23 6.52
CA THR A 298 -6.18 17.39 7.81
C THR A 298 -5.97 16.16 8.66
N PHE A 299 -5.58 16.35 9.93
CA PHE A 299 -5.22 15.29 10.86
C PHE A 299 -6.00 15.44 12.17
N GLY A 300 -6.74 14.39 12.55
CA GLY A 300 -7.40 14.30 13.83
C GLY A 300 -6.45 13.81 14.93
N ASP A 301 -6.87 14.03 16.18
CA ASP A 301 -6.11 13.63 17.37
C ASP A 301 -6.36 12.16 17.78
N GLY A 302 -6.96 11.37 16.90
CA GLY A 302 -7.29 9.99 17.22
C GLY A 302 -8.40 9.88 18.29
N ASN A 303 -8.50 8.70 18.90
CA ASN A 303 -9.55 8.38 19.85
C ASN A 303 -9.11 7.31 20.87
N ALA A 304 -10.05 6.60 21.50
CA ALA A 304 -9.72 5.51 22.44
C ALA A 304 -8.91 4.39 21.80
N TYR A 305 -9.00 4.23 20.48
CA TYR A 305 -8.31 3.19 19.72
C TYR A 305 -7.09 3.71 18.93
N MET A 306 -6.97 5.01 18.72
CA MET A 306 -6.00 5.70 17.89
C MET A 306 -5.25 6.77 18.65
N TYR A 307 -3.95 6.88 18.40
CA TYR A 307 -3.14 8.05 18.70
C TYR A 307 -3.40 9.16 17.66
N PRO A 308 -2.94 10.37 17.76
CA PRO A 308 -3.01 11.38 16.70
C PRO A 308 -2.43 10.88 15.38
N LEU A 309 -3.09 11.27 14.29
CA LEU A 309 -2.77 10.78 12.95
C LEU A 309 -1.66 11.58 12.24
N ALA A 310 -1.16 12.65 12.84
CA ALA A 310 -0.01 13.40 12.33
C ALA A 310 1.31 12.61 12.53
N THR A 311 1.41 11.42 11.93
CA THR A 311 2.61 10.58 11.90
C THR A 311 3.28 10.70 10.54
N TRP A 312 4.57 10.42 10.45
CA TRP A 312 5.36 10.59 9.23
C TRP A 312 4.76 9.84 8.03
N ASP A 313 4.31 8.62 8.24
CA ASP A 313 3.72 7.77 7.21
C ASP A 313 2.34 8.27 6.76
N VAL A 314 1.48 8.68 7.69
CA VAL A 314 0.17 9.26 7.36
C VAL A 314 0.34 10.62 6.66
N ILE A 315 1.29 11.44 7.08
CA ILE A 315 1.58 12.72 6.43
C ILE A 315 1.98 12.52 4.96
N ALA A 316 2.88 11.56 4.69
CA ALA A 316 3.26 11.23 3.31
C ALA A 316 2.08 10.71 2.50
N HIS A 317 1.22 9.88 3.11
CA HIS A 317 0.02 9.33 2.51
C HIS A 317 -0.93 10.45 2.07
N GLU A 318 -1.29 11.37 2.97
CA GLU A 318 -2.25 12.44 2.67
C GLU A 318 -1.73 13.44 1.63
N VAL A 319 -0.44 13.81 1.70
CA VAL A 319 0.17 14.67 0.66
C VAL A 319 0.12 13.99 -0.71
N SER A 320 0.25 12.67 -0.76
CA SER A 320 0.28 11.91 -2.01
C SER A 320 -1.09 11.73 -2.65
N HIS A 321 -2.17 11.81 -1.90
CA HIS A 321 -3.50 11.98 -2.47
C HIS A 321 -3.58 13.29 -3.28
N GLY A 322 -3.06 14.38 -2.74
CA GLY A 322 -2.98 15.64 -3.45
C GLY A 322 -2.09 15.56 -4.70
N PHE A 323 -0.95 14.85 -4.61
CA PHE A 323 -0.11 14.59 -5.78
C PHE A 323 -0.86 13.81 -6.85
N THR A 324 -1.56 12.76 -6.49
CA THR A 324 -2.38 11.93 -7.40
C THR A 324 -3.49 12.76 -8.05
N GLU A 325 -4.21 13.57 -7.26
CA GLU A 325 -5.26 14.45 -7.79
C GLU A 325 -4.72 15.45 -8.81
N GLN A 326 -3.52 16.01 -8.57
CA GLN A 326 -2.91 17.00 -9.44
C GLN A 326 -2.16 16.43 -10.64
N ASN A 327 -2.00 15.11 -10.75
CA ASN A 327 -1.32 14.42 -11.84
C ASN A 327 -2.25 13.46 -12.58
N SER A 328 -2.44 12.23 -12.10
CA SER A 328 -3.30 11.23 -12.76
C SER A 328 -4.78 11.52 -12.60
N GLY A 329 -5.18 12.15 -11.50
CA GLY A 329 -6.59 12.37 -11.17
C GLY A 329 -7.37 11.07 -10.97
N LEU A 330 -6.72 9.99 -10.48
CA LEU A 330 -7.38 8.71 -10.20
C LEU A 330 -8.64 8.91 -9.36
N GLU A 331 -9.78 8.48 -9.88
CA GLU A 331 -11.06 8.52 -9.16
C GLU A 331 -10.98 7.69 -7.88
N TYR A 332 -11.53 8.23 -6.79
CA TYR A 332 -11.47 7.57 -5.47
C TYR A 332 -12.57 6.51 -5.32
N ARG A 333 -12.61 5.58 -6.27
CA ARG A 333 -13.55 4.45 -6.30
C ARG A 333 -13.00 3.29 -7.13
N GLY A 334 -13.48 2.07 -6.87
CA GLY A 334 -13.13 0.90 -7.65
C GLY A 334 -11.63 0.62 -7.69
N MET A 335 -11.12 0.12 -8.81
CA MET A 335 -9.69 -0.19 -8.97
C MET A 335 -8.82 1.07 -8.99
N SER A 336 -9.29 2.15 -9.61
CA SER A 336 -8.57 3.43 -9.63
C SER A 336 -8.39 3.99 -8.22
N GLY A 337 -9.41 3.88 -7.35
CA GLY A 337 -9.31 4.25 -5.95
C GLY A 337 -8.31 3.37 -5.19
N GLY A 338 -8.28 2.07 -5.46
CA GLY A 338 -7.28 1.17 -4.88
C GLY A 338 -5.84 1.51 -5.28
N ILE A 339 -5.62 1.95 -6.54
CA ILE A 339 -4.32 2.44 -7.01
C ILE A 339 -3.97 3.77 -6.34
N ASN A 340 -4.94 4.68 -6.17
CA ASN A 340 -4.76 5.95 -5.47
C ASN A 340 -4.31 5.72 -4.02
N GLU A 341 -5.00 4.87 -3.27
CA GLU A 341 -4.62 4.49 -1.91
C GLU A 341 -3.23 3.85 -1.85
N SER A 342 -2.96 2.91 -2.76
CA SER A 342 -1.65 2.26 -2.80
C SER A 342 -0.54 3.25 -3.11
N PHE A 343 -0.72 4.20 -4.03
CA PHE A 343 0.30 5.21 -4.31
C PHE A 343 0.60 6.06 -3.08
N SER A 344 -0.42 6.38 -2.28
CA SER A 344 -0.27 7.10 -1.03
C SER A 344 0.53 6.28 0.00
N ASP A 345 0.25 4.97 0.14
CA ASP A 345 1.03 4.06 1.00
C ASP A 345 2.48 3.89 0.51
N VAL A 346 2.68 3.77 -0.81
CA VAL A 346 4.00 3.67 -1.44
C VAL A 346 4.84 4.93 -1.18
N SER A 347 4.21 6.10 -1.14
CA SER A 347 4.88 7.34 -0.76
C SER A 347 5.27 7.36 0.72
N ALA A 348 4.45 6.77 1.60
CA ALA A 348 4.84 6.57 2.99
C ALA A 348 6.07 5.65 3.11
N ALA A 349 6.12 4.56 2.33
CA ALA A 349 7.30 3.69 2.28
C ALA A 349 8.54 4.45 1.79
N ALA A 350 8.39 5.31 0.79
CA ALA A 350 9.47 6.16 0.29
C ALA A 350 9.97 7.15 1.34
N LEU A 351 9.05 7.79 2.09
CA LEU A 351 9.44 8.69 3.18
C LEU A 351 10.15 7.94 4.31
N GLY A 352 9.68 6.74 4.68
CA GLY A 352 10.34 5.89 5.65
C GLY A 352 11.79 5.60 5.26
N GLN A 353 12.02 5.20 4.01
CA GLN A 353 13.36 4.99 3.46
C GLN A 353 14.18 6.30 3.45
N TYR A 354 13.57 7.43 3.10
CA TYR A 354 14.25 8.72 3.00
C TYR A 354 14.68 9.26 4.38
N VAL A 355 13.83 9.14 5.39
CA VAL A 355 14.07 9.73 6.72
C VAL A 355 14.81 8.76 7.65
N HIS A 356 14.45 7.47 7.61
CA HIS A 356 14.95 6.46 8.56
C HIS A 356 15.97 5.49 7.94
N GLY A 357 16.22 5.59 6.64
CA GLY A 357 17.09 4.66 5.90
C GLY A 357 16.51 3.26 5.71
N SER A 358 15.28 3.02 6.16
CA SER A 358 14.58 1.73 6.04
C SER A 358 13.07 1.90 6.18
N PHE A 359 12.32 0.90 5.69
CA PHE A 359 10.88 0.79 5.90
C PHE A 359 10.52 -0.67 6.23
N ASN A 360 9.71 -0.88 7.26
CA ASN A 360 9.37 -2.21 7.77
C ASN A 360 8.13 -2.84 7.13
N TRP A 361 7.69 -2.31 6.00
CA TRP A 361 6.56 -2.78 5.19
C TRP A 361 5.20 -2.74 5.89
N LYS A 362 5.04 -1.82 6.84
CA LYS A 362 3.81 -1.60 7.60
C LYS A 362 3.40 -0.14 7.52
N MET A 363 2.12 0.11 7.26
CA MET A 363 1.51 1.43 7.25
C MET A 363 0.70 1.64 8.52
N GLY A 364 0.80 2.82 9.15
CA GLY A 364 0.06 3.17 10.35
C GLY A 364 0.48 2.40 11.61
N GLU A 365 1.71 1.86 11.65
CA GLU A 365 2.21 1.15 12.82
C GLU A 365 2.16 2.02 14.08
N HIS A 366 2.56 3.27 13.96
CA HIS A 366 2.58 4.21 15.09
C HIS A 366 1.23 4.91 15.35
N VAL A 367 0.23 4.63 14.56
CA VAL A 367 -1.14 5.12 14.75
C VAL A 367 -1.95 4.18 15.64
N MET A 368 -1.80 2.88 15.53
CA MET A 368 -2.62 1.88 16.23
C MET A 368 -2.19 1.66 17.69
N LYS A 369 -3.11 1.82 18.68
CA LYS A 369 -2.79 1.59 20.11
C LYS A 369 -2.61 0.11 20.46
N GLN A 370 -3.39 -0.76 19.86
CA GLN A 370 -3.39 -2.20 20.15
C GLN A 370 -2.97 -3.04 18.95
N ALA A 371 -3.42 -2.73 17.75
CA ALA A 371 -3.01 -3.44 16.55
C ALA A 371 -1.57 -3.09 16.17
N GLU A 372 -0.89 -4.02 15.50
CA GLU A 372 0.49 -3.83 15.08
C GLU A 372 0.61 -2.70 14.04
N ALA A 373 -0.24 -2.70 13.03
CA ALA A 373 -0.30 -1.69 11.99
C ALA A 373 -1.71 -1.59 11.40
N MET A 374 -1.93 -0.61 10.55
CA MET A 374 -3.18 -0.44 9.81
C MET A 374 -3.23 -1.33 8.57
N ARG A 375 -2.15 -1.34 7.78
CA ARG A 375 -1.99 -2.10 6.54
C ARG A 375 -0.60 -2.71 6.43
N TYR A 376 -0.48 -3.74 5.60
CA TYR A 376 0.74 -4.50 5.40
C TYR A 376 1.05 -4.63 3.90
N PHE A 377 2.32 -4.44 3.51
CA PHE A 377 2.75 -4.61 2.13
C PHE A 377 3.07 -6.05 1.78
N ILE A 378 3.71 -6.78 2.70
CA ILE A 378 4.14 -8.19 2.47
C ILE A 378 2.92 -9.10 2.33
N GLN A 379 1.99 -8.96 3.24
CA GLN A 379 0.76 -9.75 3.28
C GLN A 379 -0.41 -8.81 3.65
N PRO A 380 -0.99 -8.09 2.67
CA PRO A 380 -2.11 -7.18 2.91
C PRO A 380 -3.26 -7.81 3.69
N SER A 381 -3.66 -9.05 3.37
CA SER A 381 -4.74 -9.78 4.05
C SER A 381 -4.53 -10.02 5.56
N ARG A 382 -3.35 -9.70 6.10
CA ARG A 382 -3.06 -9.78 7.53
C ARG A 382 -3.91 -8.83 8.37
N ASP A 383 -4.40 -7.74 7.78
CA ASP A 383 -5.34 -6.81 8.44
C ASP A 383 -6.77 -7.37 8.56
N GLY A 384 -7.05 -8.51 7.92
CA GLY A 384 -8.34 -9.20 7.92
C GLY A 384 -9.34 -8.70 6.87
N ALA A 385 -9.00 -7.66 6.08
CA ALA A 385 -9.90 -7.04 5.12
C ALA A 385 -9.28 -6.82 3.73
N SER A 386 -8.01 -6.45 3.67
CA SER A 386 -7.30 -6.19 2.41
C SER A 386 -7.07 -7.45 1.59
N ILE A 387 -6.96 -7.28 0.27
CA ILE A 387 -6.71 -8.38 -0.66
C ILE A 387 -5.25 -8.43 -1.11
N ASP A 388 -4.69 -9.64 -1.19
CA ASP A 388 -3.31 -9.90 -1.65
C ASP A 388 -3.20 -10.11 -3.16
N HIS A 389 -4.32 -10.31 -3.86
CA HIS A 389 -4.34 -10.78 -5.24
C HIS A 389 -5.57 -10.22 -5.98
N ALA A 390 -5.38 -9.78 -7.21
CA ALA A 390 -6.40 -9.13 -8.01
C ALA A 390 -7.65 -9.99 -8.26
N SER A 391 -7.52 -11.34 -8.28
CA SER A 391 -8.67 -12.24 -8.44
C SER A 391 -9.69 -12.18 -7.29
N ARG A 392 -9.33 -11.56 -6.16
CA ARG A 392 -10.23 -11.36 -5.03
C ARG A 392 -10.99 -10.03 -5.07
N TYR A 393 -10.68 -9.19 -6.06
CA TYR A 393 -11.37 -7.93 -6.24
C TYR A 393 -12.81 -8.15 -6.70
N TYR A 394 -13.75 -7.35 -6.19
CA TYR A 394 -15.13 -7.26 -6.65
C TYR A 394 -15.57 -5.79 -6.71
N PRO A 395 -16.49 -5.42 -7.64
CA PRO A 395 -17.02 -4.07 -7.73
C PRO A 395 -17.68 -3.62 -6.41
N GLY A 396 -17.35 -2.41 -5.95
CA GLY A 396 -17.84 -1.88 -4.66
C GLY A 396 -16.97 -2.26 -3.47
N MET A 397 -15.83 -2.98 -3.67
CA MET A 397 -14.84 -3.18 -2.62
C MET A 397 -14.29 -1.83 -2.16
N ASP A 398 -14.09 -1.68 -0.84
CA ASP A 398 -13.44 -0.52 -0.26
C ASP A 398 -12.04 -0.32 -0.87
N VAL A 399 -11.73 0.93 -1.23
CA VAL A 399 -10.48 1.28 -1.91
C VAL A 399 -9.24 1.00 -1.05
N HIS A 400 -9.36 1.14 0.28
CA HIS A 400 -8.29 0.80 1.22
C HIS A 400 -7.97 -0.71 1.21
N HIS A 401 -9.00 -1.56 1.03
CA HIS A 401 -8.81 -3.01 0.96
C HIS A 401 -8.25 -3.46 -0.39
N SER A 402 -8.70 -2.82 -1.48
CA SER A 402 -8.23 -3.15 -2.82
C SER A 402 -6.83 -2.62 -3.11
N SER A 403 -6.33 -1.62 -2.35
CA SER A 403 -4.95 -1.10 -2.44
C SER A 403 -3.88 -2.16 -2.19
N GLY A 404 -4.23 -3.21 -1.43
CA GLY A 404 -3.31 -4.30 -1.10
C GLY A 404 -2.67 -4.98 -2.30
N VAL A 405 -3.36 -5.02 -3.46
CA VAL A 405 -2.81 -5.57 -4.71
C VAL A 405 -1.55 -4.81 -5.14
N PHE A 406 -1.64 -3.48 -5.21
CA PHE A 406 -0.53 -2.63 -5.65
C PHE A 406 0.53 -2.44 -4.56
N ASN A 407 0.14 -2.43 -3.27
CA ASN A 407 1.08 -2.42 -2.15
C ASN A 407 1.99 -3.66 -2.18
N LYS A 408 1.40 -4.84 -2.39
CA LYS A 408 2.16 -6.08 -2.46
C LYS A 408 3.02 -6.15 -3.72
N ALA A 409 2.52 -5.67 -4.87
CA ALA A 409 3.32 -5.56 -6.09
C ALA A 409 4.53 -4.62 -5.89
N PHE A 410 4.33 -3.49 -5.22
CA PHE A 410 5.41 -2.58 -4.86
C PHE A 410 6.47 -3.25 -3.96
N TYR A 411 6.04 -3.99 -2.94
CA TYR A 411 6.95 -4.78 -2.10
C TYR A 411 7.80 -5.73 -2.93
N HIS A 412 7.18 -6.54 -3.80
CA HIS A 412 7.90 -7.47 -4.66
C HIS A 412 8.91 -6.75 -5.55
N LEU A 413 8.50 -5.63 -6.15
CA LEU A 413 9.38 -4.85 -7.02
C LEU A 413 10.56 -4.26 -6.24
N ALA A 414 10.28 -3.57 -5.14
CA ALA A 414 11.30 -2.86 -4.36
C ALA A 414 12.31 -3.79 -3.68
N THR A 415 11.93 -5.07 -3.47
CA THR A 415 12.81 -6.10 -2.89
C THR A 415 13.48 -6.99 -3.94
N THR A 416 13.19 -6.80 -5.23
CA THR A 416 13.86 -7.52 -6.32
C THR A 416 15.32 -7.05 -6.45
N GLN A 417 16.25 -7.99 -6.71
CA GLN A 417 17.67 -7.69 -6.86
C GLN A 417 17.92 -6.58 -7.89
N GLY A 418 18.64 -5.54 -7.49
CA GLY A 418 18.93 -4.37 -8.33
C GLY A 418 17.86 -3.29 -8.25
N TRP A 419 16.77 -3.53 -7.52
CA TRP A 419 15.78 -2.55 -7.13
C TRP A 419 15.95 -2.10 -5.67
N ASP A 420 15.30 -1.03 -5.31
CA ASP A 420 15.14 -0.50 -3.97
C ASP A 420 13.83 0.33 -3.91
N ILE A 421 13.46 0.77 -2.73
CA ILE A 421 12.26 1.59 -2.51
C ILE A 421 12.30 2.87 -3.37
N ARG A 422 13.45 3.52 -3.51
CA ARG A 422 13.60 4.75 -4.30
C ARG A 422 13.32 4.51 -5.78
N LYS A 423 13.91 3.45 -6.37
CA LYS A 423 13.69 3.10 -7.79
C LYS A 423 12.24 2.72 -8.06
N ALA A 424 11.66 1.89 -7.19
CA ALA A 424 10.28 1.46 -7.31
C ALA A 424 9.31 2.66 -7.16
N PHE A 425 9.51 3.51 -6.16
CA PHE A 425 8.75 4.75 -5.99
C PHE A 425 8.86 5.69 -7.20
N THR A 426 10.08 5.86 -7.74
CA THR A 426 10.29 6.70 -8.93
C THR A 426 9.50 6.17 -10.14
N ALA A 427 9.44 4.83 -10.32
CA ALA A 427 8.64 4.22 -11.39
C ALA A 427 7.12 4.45 -11.17
N TYR A 428 6.62 4.26 -9.95
CA TYR A 428 5.21 4.52 -9.61
C TYR A 428 4.84 6.00 -9.76
N ALA A 429 5.68 6.91 -9.26
CA ALA A 429 5.45 8.35 -9.39
C ALA A 429 5.49 8.81 -10.85
N THR A 430 6.37 8.23 -11.67
CA THR A 430 6.42 8.48 -13.11
C THR A 430 5.17 7.95 -13.79
N ALA A 431 4.67 6.78 -13.40
CA ALA A 431 3.41 6.24 -13.91
C ALA A 431 2.23 7.14 -13.55
N ASN A 432 2.15 7.62 -12.30
CA ASN A 432 1.14 8.56 -11.85
C ASN A 432 1.14 9.86 -12.68
N ARG A 433 2.32 10.39 -12.99
CA ARG A 433 2.45 11.63 -13.74
C ARG A 433 2.16 11.52 -15.23
N LEU A 434 2.45 10.37 -15.84
CA LEU A 434 2.44 10.24 -17.31
C LEU A 434 1.39 9.27 -17.85
N TYR A 435 1.10 8.19 -17.13
CA TYR A 435 0.39 7.05 -17.71
C TYR A 435 -0.96 6.73 -17.08
N TRP A 436 -1.11 6.96 -15.76
CA TRP A 436 -2.39 6.75 -15.09
C TRP A 436 -3.36 7.89 -15.40
N GLY A 437 -4.64 7.57 -15.41
CA GLY A 437 -5.74 8.51 -15.59
C GLY A 437 -6.89 8.20 -14.65
N PRO A 438 -7.97 8.98 -14.67
CA PRO A 438 -9.04 8.90 -13.67
C PRO A 438 -9.63 7.50 -13.49
N THR A 439 -9.78 6.72 -14.54
CA THR A 439 -10.44 5.41 -14.54
C THR A 439 -9.47 4.24 -14.72
N THR A 440 -8.18 4.45 -14.49
CA THR A 440 -7.14 3.41 -14.61
C THR A 440 -7.48 2.20 -13.74
N ASP A 441 -7.62 1.03 -14.35
CA ASP A 441 -7.78 -0.24 -13.68
C ASP A 441 -6.40 -0.87 -13.28
N PHE A 442 -6.42 -2.02 -12.60
CA PHE A 442 -5.19 -2.66 -12.16
C PHE A 442 -4.24 -3.04 -13.31
N GLN A 443 -4.77 -3.52 -14.44
CA GLN A 443 -3.94 -3.89 -15.59
C GLN A 443 -3.32 -2.64 -16.23
N GLN A 444 -4.11 -1.63 -16.48
CA GLN A 444 -3.65 -0.34 -17.01
C GLN A 444 -2.65 0.32 -16.06
N GLY A 445 -2.89 0.20 -14.75
CA GLY A 445 -2.00 0.71 -13.72
C GLY A 445 -0.63 0.03 -13.74
N ALA A 446 -0.60 -1.29 -13.84
CA ALA A 446 0.63 -2.09 -13.98
C ALA A 446 1.36 -1.77 -15.30
N ASP A 447 0.63 -1.68 -16.42
CA ASP A 447 1.18 -1.28 -17.71
C ASP A 447 1.79 0.14 -17.66
N GLY A 448 1.18 1.05 -16.90
CA GLY A 448 1.74 2.38 -16.63
C GLY A 448 3.08 2.32 -15.91
N VAL A 449 3.22 1.46 -14.89
CA VAL A 449 4.51 1.24 -14.18
C VAL A 449 5.55 0.62 -15.11
N CYS A 450 5.15 -0.32 -15.99
CA CYS A 450 6.05 -0.90 -17.00
C CYS A 450 6.60 0.17 -17.94
N LYS A 451 5.72 1.02 -18.49
CA LYS A 451 6.11 2.13 -19.37
C LYS A 451 7.03 3.11 -18.64
N ALA A 452 6.74 3.42 -17.39
CA ALA A 452 7.57 4.28 -16.56
C ALA A 452 8.96 3.67 -16.33
N ALA A 453 9.04 2.39 -15.97
CA ALA A 453 10.30 1.67 -15.79
C ALA A 453 11.14 1.68 -17.09
N ALA A 454 10.52 1.41 -18.25
CA ALA A 454 11.19 1.49 -19.56
C ALA A 454 11.78 2.88 -19.82
N LYS A 455 11.02 3.97 -19.54
CA LYS A 455 11.49 5.34 -19.71
C LYS A 455 12.66 5.69 -18.79
N LEU A 456 12.67 5.12 -17.59
CA LEU A 456 13.74 5.29 -16.60
C LEU A 456 14.96 4.40 -16.86
N GLY A 457 14.91 3.52 -17.87
CA GLY A 457 15.96 2.55 -18.16
C GLY A 457 16.04 1.42 -17.12
N TYR A 458 14.94 1.15 -16.40
CA TYR A 458 14.84 0.07 -15.42
C TYR A 458 14.34 -1.24 -16.07
N PRO A 459 14.69 -2.41 -15.53
CA PRO A 459 14.25 -3.69 -16.06
C PRO A 459 12.72 -3.85 -16.00
N THR A 460 12.05 -3.90 -17.15
CA THR A 460 10.59 -4.04 -17.24
C THR A 460 10.11 -5.45 -16.89
N GLY A 461 10.93 -6.47 -17.10
CA GLY A 461 10.63 -7.85 -16.72
C GLY A 461 10.42 -8.01 -15.21
N ASP A 462 11.18 -7.27 -14.39
CA ASP A 462 11.02 -7.30 -12.94
C ASP A 462 9.68 -6.67 -12.50
N VAL A 463 9.22 -5.62 -13.21
CA VAL A 463 7.88 -5.03 -13.00
C VAL A 463 6.79 -6.04 -13.36
N ALA A 464 6.91 -6.71 -14.53
CA ALA A 464 5.96 -7.75 -14.94
C ALA A 464 5.87 -8.87 -13.90
N ASN A 465 7.01 -9.34 -13.42
CA ASN A 465 7.09 -10.40 -12.41
C ASN A 465 6.43 -9.96 -11.09
N ALA A 466 6.68 -8.74 -10.62
CA ALA A 466 6.09 -8.23 -9.39
C ALA A 466 4.56 -8.16 -9.48
N PHE A 467 4.00 -7.69 -10.60
CA PHE A 467 2.56 -7.64 -10.81
C PHE A 467 1.94 -9.02 -11.06
N ALA A 468 2.64 -9.93 -11.73
CA ALA A 468 2.17 -11.30 -11.91
C ALA A 468 1.95 -12.02 -10.58
N GLN A 469 2.79 -11.81 -9.57
CA GLN A 469 2.66 -12.38 -8.22
C GLN A 469 1.37 -11.94 -7.49
N VAL A 470 0.76 -10.84 -7.90
CA VAL A 470 -0.52 -10.36 -7.36
C VAL A 470 -1.68 -10.54 -8.34
N GLY A 471 -1.48 -11.34 -9.39
CA GLY A 471 -2.51 -11.70 -10.36
C GLY A 471 -2.87 -10.59 -11.35
N VAL A 472 -1.99 -9.63 -11.56
CA VAL A 472 -2.14 -8.58 -12.57
C VAL A 472 -1.20 -8.86 -13.73
N GLN A 473 -1.79 -9.16 -14.90
CA GLN A 473 -1.00 -9.35 -16.13
C GLN A 473 -0.66 -7.99 -16.75
N THR A 474 0.54 -7.89 -17.30
CA THR A 474 0.98 -6.69 -18.00
C THR A 474 1.06 -6.93 -19.50
N SER A 475 0.61 -5.98 -20.30
CA SER A 475 0.69 -6.03 -21.76
C SER A 475 1.82 -5.16 -22.33
N GLN A 476 2.36 -4.26 -21.53
CA GLN A 476 3.32 -3.22 -21.96
C GLN A 476 4.73 -3.42 -21.42
N CYS A 477 4.95 -4.40 -20.56
CA CYS A 477 6.29 -4.87 -20.25
C CYS A 477 6.77 -5.73 -21.41
N GLN A 478 7.63 -5.21 -22.27
CA GLN A 478 8.27 -6.05 -23.28
C GLN A 478 9.05 -7.16 -22.59
N GLY A 479 8.73 -8.41 -22.98
CA GLY A 479 9.24 -9.60 -22.33
C GLY A 479 10.77 -9.65 -22.29
N GLY A 480 11.29 -9.44 -21.11
CA GLY A 480 12.44 -10.22 -20.72
C GLY A 480 11.92 -11.61 -20.44
N ASP A 481 12.59 -12.63 -20.93
CA ASP A 481 12.42 -14.02 -20.51
C ASP A 481 12.13 -14.01 -18.99
N PRO A 482 11.12 -14.71 -18.50
CA PRO A 482 10.91 -14.77 -17.06
C PRO A 482 12.25 -15.22 -16.48
N ARG A 483 12.91 -14.30 -15.78
CA ARG A 483 14.03 -14.69 -14.95
C ARG A 483 13.45 -15.81 -14.08
N PRO A 484 14.06 -17.03 -14.04
CA PRO A 484 13.57 -18.07 -13.17
C PRO A 484 13.31 -17.40 -11.82
N GLU A 485 12.11 -17.63 -11.25
CA GLU A 485 11.71 -17.03 -9.97
C GLU A 485 12.96 -16.93 -9.10
N PRO A 486 13.36 -15.74 -8.64
CA PRO A 486 14.41 -15.69 -7.64
C PRO A 486 13.91 -16.60 -6.55
N THR A 487 14.65 -17.67 -6.31
CA THR A 487 14.46 -18.47 -5.10
C THR A 487 14.29 -17.44 -4.00
N PRO A 488 13.17 -17.39 -3.27
CA PRO A 488 12.94 -16.34 -2.30
C PRO A 488 14.20 -16.24 -1.47
N GLU A 489 14.81 -15.06 -1.49
CA GLU A 489 15.99 -14.82 -0.65
C GLU A 489 15.54 -15.17 0.76
N PRO A 490 16.22 -16.05 1.48
CA PRO A 490 15.77 -16.52 2.77
C PRO A 490 15.48 -15.28 3.61
N GLN A 491 14.24 -15.06 3.96
CA GLN A 491 13.89 -13.97 4.90
C GLN A 491 14.84 -14.13 6.08
N PRO A 492 15.48 -13.05 6.58
CA PRO A 492 16.35 -13.17 7.73
C PRO A 492 15.58 -13.92 8.81
N PRO A 493 16.19 -14.97 9.39
CA PRO A 493 15.47 -15.83 10.33
C PRO A 493 14.85 -14.97 11.43
N ARG A 494 13.56 -15.17 11.64
CA ARG A 494 12.82 -14.44 12.68
C ARG A 494 13.30 -14.92 14.05
N ASP A 495 13.52 -14.00 14.97
CA ASP A 495 13.82 -14.35 16.34
C ASP A 495 12.62 -15.09 16.96
N LEU A 496 12.87 -16.27 17.52
CA LEU A 496 11.90 -17.08 18.22
C LEU A 496 12.07 -16.88 19.74
N GLU A 497 10.96 -16.60 20.42
CA GLU A 497 10.96 -16.52 21.89
C GLU A 497 10.85 -17.95 22.46
N ALA A 498 11.75 -18.29 23.39
CA ALA A 498 11.66 -19.57 24.09
C ALA A 498 10.33 -19.68 24.89
N ASP A 499 9.82 -20.89 25.03
CA ASP A 499 8.62 -21.25 25.82
C ASP A 499 7.32 -20.57 25.37
N ARG A 500 7.31 -20.00 24.14
CA ARG A 500 6.13 -19.36 23.58
C ARG A 500 5.70 -19.99 22.26
N PRO A 501 4.54 -20.67 22.22
CA PRO A 501 4.03 -21.24 20.98
C PRO A 501 3.75 -20.17 19.92
N LEU A 502 4.28 -20.37 18.71
CA LEU A 502 4.07 -19.52 17.56
C LEU A 502 3.15 -20.21 16.54
N PRO A 503 1.94 -19.70 16.25
CA PRO A 503 1.10 -20.27 15.21
C PRO A 503 1.71 -20.02 13.82
N LEU A 504 1.75 -21.05 13.00
CA LEU A 504 2.22 -21.03 11.62
C LEU A 504 1.13 -21.47 10.66
N SER A 505 1.12 -20.85 9.48
CA SER A 505 0.33 -21.27 8.33
C SER A 505 1.24 -21.25 7.13
N LEU A 506 1.35 -22.38 6.42
CA LEU A 506 2.26 -22.57 5.30
C LEU A 506 1.53 -23.16 4.09
N ALA A 507 1.84 -22.65 2.91
CA ALA A 507 1.48 -23.28 1.63
C ALA A 507 2.44 -24.43 1.30
N GLN A 508 2.09 -25.24 0.31
CA GLN A 508 2.97 -26.33 -0.15
C GLN A 508 4.27 -25.75 -0.70
N GLY A 509 5.40 -26.24 -0.16
CA GLY A 509 6.74 -25.79 -0.52
C GLY A 509 7.20 -24.50 0.17
N GLU A 510 6.32 -23.81 0.89
CA GLU A 510 6.68 -22.61 1.65
C GLU A 510 7.60 -22.96 2.81
N GLU A 511 8.65 -22.15 2.99
CA GLU A 511 9.65 -22.30 4.04
C GLU A 511 9.64 -21.08 4.95
N ARG A 512 9.61 -21.29 6.26
CA ARG A 512 9.72 -20.24 7.28
C ARG A 512 10.96 -20.49 8.11
N HIS A 513 11.82 -19.47 8.18
CA HIS A 513 13.09 -19.52 8.88
C HIS A 513 13.03 -18.75 10.19
N PHE A 514 13.59 -19.37 11.25
CA PHE A 514 13.66 -18.79 12.58
C PHE A 514 15.04 -18.98 13.15
N ARG A 515 15.37 -18.23 14.20
CA ARG A 515 16.57 -18.42 15.01
C ARG A 515 16.25 -18.19 16.47
N ILE A 516 16.99 -18.86 17.33
CA ILE A 516 16.94 -18.68 18.76
C ILE A 516 18.37 -18.63 19.32
N PRO A 517 18.76 -17.55 20.05
CA PRO A 517 20.05 -17.52 20.71
C PRO A 517 20.08 -18.54 21.87
N VAL A 518 21.19 -19.27 22.00
CA VAL A 518 21.43 -20.20 23.10
C VAL A 518 21.88 -19.43 24.32
N THR A 519 21.08 -19.40 25.39
CA THR A 519 21.32 -18.58 26.60
C THR A 519 22.01 -19.32 27.75
N GLY A 520 22.25 -20.62 27.60
CA GLY A 520 22.95 -21.43 28.62
C GLY A 520 23.35 -22.80 28.08
N ALA A 521 24.12 -23.56 28.87
CA ALA A 521 24.41 -24.95 28.55
C ALA A 521 23.19 -25.82 28.94
N GLY A 522 22.62 -26.56 27.99
CA GLY A 522 21.45 -27.44 28.21
C GLY A 522 20.82 -27.87 26.90
N MET A 523 19.75 -28.66 27.03
CA MET A 523 19.00 -29.13 25.86
C MET A 523 18.04 -28.04 25.36
N ILE A 524 18.02 -27.86 24.04
CA ILE A 524 17.04 -27.02 23.34
C ILE A 524 16.16 -27.96 22.52
N TRP A 525 14.87 -27.91 22.76
CA TRP A 525 13.90 -28.67 21.99
C TRP A 525 13.11 -27.73 21.05
N LEU A 526 13.02 -28.13 19.79
CA LEU A 526 12.20 -27.53 18.77
C LEU A 526 11.08 -28.49 18.41
N GLN A 527 9.84 -28.03 18.46
CA GLN A 527 8.68 -28.86 18.17
C GLN A 527 7.68 -28.11 17.29
N THR A 528 7.10 -28.83 16.31
CA THR A 528 5.84 -28.41 15.69
C THR A 528 4.75 -29.39 16.13
N TYR A 529 3.52 -28.87 16.32
CA TYR A 529 2.41 -29.72 16.81
C TYR A 529 1.04 -29.11 16.47
N GLY A 530 0.03 -29.96 16.42
CA GLY A 530 -1.36 -29.59 16.25
C GLY A 530 -1.68 -29.01 14.87
N GLY A 531 -2.89 -28.49 14.72
CA GLY A 531 -3.38 -27.92 13.47
C GLY A 531 -3.78 -28.95 12.42
N SER A 532 -3.48 -28.70 11.15
CA SER A 532 -3.85 -29.59 10.04
C SER A 532 -2.85 -29.47 8.89
N GLY A 533 -2.75 -30.49 8.05
CA GLY A 533 -1.84 -30.55 6.92
C GLY A 533 -0.60 -31.38 7.22
N GLU A 534 0.55 -30.99 6.66
CA GLU A 534 1.83 -31.67 6.83
C GLU A 534 2.98 -30.67 6.75
N VAL A 535 3.91 -30.71 7.70
CA VAL A 535 5.12 -29.90 7.73
C VAL A 535 6.35 -30.76 8.00
N ASP A 536 7.51 -30.33 7.50
CA ASP A 536 8.83 -30.85 7.89
C ASP A 536 9.55 -29.80 8.72
N LEU A 537 10.31 -30.22 9.74
CA LEU A 537 11.19 -29.38 10.56
C LEU A 537 12.66 -29.69 10.24
N TYR A 538 13.44 -28.66 10.03
CA TYR A 538 14.88 -28.71 9.84
C TYR A 538 15.55 -27.73 10.81
N ALA A 539 16.67 -28.13 11.40
CA ALA A 539 17.44 -27.24 12.28
C ALA A 539 18.94 -27.47 12.18
N ALA A 540 19.73 -26.44 12.46
CA ALA A 540 21.19 -26.50 12.51
C ALA A 540 21.76 -25.41 13.44
N LEU A 541 22.88 -25.72 14.10
CA LEU A 541 23.62 -24.78 14.94
C LEU A 541 24.48 -23.86 14.06
N ASP A 542 24.50 -22.57 14.43
CA ASP A 542 25.34 -21.50 13.86
C ASP A 542 25.24 -21.31 12.34
N GLN A 543 24.30 -21.98 11.66
CA GLN A 543 24.06 -21.81 10.24
C GLN A 543 22.59 -22.08 9.86
N ALA A 544 22.07 -21.32 8.87
CA ALA A 544 20.70 -21.54 8.41
C ALA A 544 20.56 -22.93 7.73
N PRO A 545 19.57 -23.76 8.15
CA PRO A 545 19.30 -25.05 7.53
C PRO A 545 18.67 -24.92 6.15
N SER A 546 18.81 -25.95 5.34
CA SER A 546 18.11 -26.15 4.08
C SER A 546 17.62 -27.59 3.97
N THR A 547 16.86 -27.94 2.94
CA THR A 547 16.41 -29.33 2.71
C THR A 547 17.55 -30.32 2.48
N SER A 548 18.77 -29.85 2.18
CA SER A 548 19.96 -30.67 1.94
C SER A 548 21.08 -30.46 2.96
N ARG A 549 20.96 -29.48 3.85
CA ARG A 549 21.97 -29.17 4.88
C ARG A 549 21.27 -28.85 6.20
N TYR A 550 21.42 -29.71 7.16
CA TYR A 550 20.82 -29.64 8.48
C TYR A 550 21.59 -30.54 9.45
N ASP A 551 21.53 -30.24 10.73
CA ASP A 551 22.04 -31.09 11.81
C ASP A 551 20.91 -31.98 12.35
N CYS A 552 19.67 -31.52 12.33
CA CYS A 552 18.47 -32.30 12.61
C CYS A 552 17.41 -32.06 11.52
N ARG A 553 16.74 -33.17 11.16
CA ARG A 553 15.53 -33.16 10.32
C ARG A 553 14.49 -34.06 10.94
N SER A 554 13.28 -33.55 11.13
CA SER A 554 12.09 -34.33 11.44
C SER A 554 11.08 -34.16 10.28
N ALA A 555 10.56 -35.28 9.78
CA ALA A 555 9.67 -35.32 8.60
C ALA A 555 8.73 -36.53 8.76
N ASN A 556 8.02 -36.57 9.86
CA ASN A 556 6.98 -37.56 10.16
C ASN A 556 5.73 -37.23 9.33
N GLN A 557 4.79 -38.17 9.26
CA GLN A 557 3.51 -37.89 8.64
C GLN A 557 2.68 -36.95 9.54
N GLY A 558 2.26 -35.80 9.04
CA GLY A 558 1.46 -34.79 9.76
C GLY A 558 2.27 -33.56 10.18
N ASN A 559 1.88 -32.98 11.31
CA ASN A 559 2.47 -31.70 11.78
C ASN A 559 3.35 -31.86 13.04
N ASP A 560 3.46 -33.06 13.57
CA ASP A 560 4.11 -33.28 14.85
C ASP A 560 5.59 -33.68 14.63
N GLU A 561 6.43 -32.64 14.60
CA GLU A 561 7.86 -32.75 14.35
C GLU A 561 8.68 -32.33 15.56
N ALA A 562 9.85 -32.91 15.76
CA ALA A 562 10.74 -32.53 16.86
C ALA A 562 12.22 -32.67 16.53
N CYS A 563 13.02 -31.72 17.02
CA CYS A 563 14.48 -31.71 17.00
C CYS A 563 15.03 -31.29 18.36
N GLY A 564 16.03 -32.02 18.87
CA GLY A 564 16.73 -31.70 20.12
C GLY A 564 18.20 -31.39 19.85
N PHE A 565 18.74 -30.37 20.55
CA PHE A 565 20.14 -29.97 20.48
C PHE A 565 20.73 -29.76 21.86
N GLU A 566 21.95 -30.21 22.03
CA GLU A 566 22.75 -29.80 23.18
C GLU A 566 23.41 -28.46 22.83
N GLY A 567 23.00 -27.41 23.53
CA GLY A 567 23.44 -26.05 23.25
C GLY A 567 24.62 -25.59 24.09
N VAL A 568 25.49 -24.76 23.57
CA VAL A 568 26.53 -24.06 24.29
C VAL A 568 26.19 -22.55 24.25
N GLU A 569 26.30 -21.90 25.41
CA GLU A 569 26.01 -20.46 25.53
C GLU A 569 26.75 -19.63 24.47
N GLY A 570 26.03 -18.73 23.81
CA GLY A 570 26.54 -17.87 22.75
C GLY A 570 26.38 -18.42 21.34
N GLN A 571 25.94 -19.67 21.14
CA GLN A 571 25.56 -20.20 19.83
C GLN A 571 24.19 -19.68 19.39
N ILE A 572 23.90 -19.79 18.11
CA ILE A 572 22.58 -19.49 17.54
C ILE A 572 22.03 -20.76 16.88
N LEU A 573 20.88 -21.22 17.34
CA LEU A 573 20.17 -22.31 16.69
C LEU A 573 19.23 -21.76 15.63
N TYR A 574 19.43 -22.18 14.38
CA TYR A 574 18.58 -21.83 13.23
C TYR A 574 17.64 -23.00 12.92
N LEU A 575 16.41 -22.65 12.54
CA LEU A 575 15.42 -23.65 12.17
C LEU A 575 14.58 -23.20 10.97
N MET A 576 14.07 -24.17 10.23
CA MET A 576 13.21 -24.01 9.08
C MET A 576 12.02 -24.96 9.18
N VAL A 577 10.80 -24.44 9.09
CA VAL A 577 9.57 -25.22 8.96
C VAL A 577 9.10 -25.12 7.51
N ARG A 578 8.85 -26.27 6.87
CA ARG A 578 8.45 -26.35 5.47
C ARG A 578 7.08 -27.00 5.34
N GLY A 579 6.13 -26.31 4.65
CA GLY A 579 4.83 -26.88 4.31
C GLY A 579 4.94 -27.97 3.24
N ARG A 580 4.26 -29.10 3.45
CA ARG A 580 4.26 -30.26 2.54
C ARG A 580 2.90 -30.49 1.88
N ALA A 581 1.81 -30.12 2.53
CA ALA A 581 0.47 -30.14 1.98
C ALA A 581 0.10 -28.80 1.31
N ASN A 582 -0.96 -28.79 0.51
CA ASN A 582 -1.46 -27.55 -0.15
C ASN A 582 -1.69 -26.40 0.83
N HIS A 583 -2.05 -26.74 2.07
CA HIS A 583 -2.15 -25.82 3.19
C HIS A 583 -1.84 -26.61 4.48
N SER A 584 -0.95 -26.07 5.29
CA SER A 584 -0.60 -26.62 6.59
C SER A 584 -0.73 -25.54 7.65
N SER A 585 -1.31 -25.90 8.80
CA SER A 585 -1.35 -25.05 9.99
C SER A 585 -0.78 -25.82 11.16
N THR A 586 0.09 -25.22 11.96
CA THR A 586 0.74 -25.86 13.11
C THR A 586 1.17 -24.80 14.13
N TYR A 587 1.59 -25.24 15.31
CA TYR A 587 2.29 -24.38 16.26
C TYR A 587 3.77 -24.77 16.29
N LEU A 588 4.66 -23.79 16.30
CA LEU A 588 6.10 -23.98 16.53
C LEU A 588 6.43 -23.55 17.96
N LEU A 589 7.14 -24.38 18.67
CA LEU A 589 7.61 -24.13 20.03
C LEU A 589 9.09 -24.45 20.12
N ALA A 590 9.87 -23.56 20.72
CA ALA A 590 11.22 -23.84 21.16
C ALA A 590 11.26 -23.75 22.68
N THR A 591 11.85 -24.75 23.35
CA THR A 591 12.07 -24.72 24.80
C THR A 591 13.57 -24.74 25.06
N GLN A 592 14.00 -23.89 25.98
CA GLN A 592 15.41 -23.75 26.37
C GLN A 592 15.47 -23.69 27.89
N GLU A 593 16.18 -24.61 28.52
CA GLU A 593 16.23 -24.69 29.98
C GLU A 593 17.63 -24.56 30.55
N GLU A 594 17.70 -23.80 31.66
CA GLU A 594 18.84 -23.84 32.56
C GLU A 594 18.79 -25.12 33.41
N ALA A 595 19.95 -25.73 33.62
CA ALA A 595 20.07 -26.92 34.48
C ALA A 595 19.55 -26.62 35.91
N GLN A 596 18.38 -27.11 36.25
CA GLN A 596 17.83 -27.04 37.62
C GLN A 596 17.90 -28.37 38.33
N GLN A 597 18.22 -28.31 39.62
CA GLN A 597 18.40 -29.46 40.55
C GLN A 597 17.13 -30.31 40.70
N GLY A 598 17.25 -31.64 40.66
CA GLY A 598 16.43 -32.53 41.44
C GLY A 598 15.53 -33.54 40.74
N CYS A 599 16.10 -34.51 39.99
CA CYS A 599 15.33 -35.70 39.53
C CYS A 599 15.10 -36.80 40.55
N ASN A 600 15.75 -36.77 41.71
CA ASN A 600 15.79 -37.87 42.69
C ASN A 600 14.42 -38.22 43.33
N GLN A 601 13.37 -37.46 43.06
CA GLN A 601 12.03 -37.72 43.61
C GLN A 601 10.97 -38.04 42.53
N LEU A 602 11.33 -38.04 41.25
CA LEU A 602 10.38 -38.32 40.18
C LEU A 602 10.43 -39.80 39.76
N PRO A 603 9.27 -40.41 39.41
CA PRO A 603 9.23 -41.78 38.93
C PRO A 603 9.97 -41.88 37.58
N GLN A 604 10.71 -42.99 37.41
CA GLN A 604 11.31 -43.31 36.12
C GLN A 604 10.21 -43.72 35.12
N TRP A 605 10.29 -43.22 33.89
CA TRP A 605 9.38 -43.64 32.83
C TRP A 605 9.44 -45.16 32.59
N SER A 606 8.27 -45.73 32.30
CA SER A 606 8.13 -47.16 32.01
C SER A 606 7.19 -47.37 30.81
N PRO A 607 7.53 -48.27 29.87
CA PRO A 607 6.66 -48.60 28.74
C PRO A 607 5.37 -49.31 29.14
N TYR A 608 5.25 -49.70 30.41
CA TYR A 608 4.10 -50.43 30.96
C TYR A 608 3.21 -49.57 31.87
N SER A 609 3.44 -48.27 31.91
CA SER A 609 2.70 -47.33 32.77
C SER A 609 1.77 -46.45 31.98
N PHE A 610 0.63 -46.09 32.60
CA PHE A 610 -0.29 -45.09 32.08
C PHE A 610 0.06 -43.74 32.70
N TYR A 611 0.21 -42.71 31.82
CA TYR A 611 0.54 -41.37 32.21
C TYR A 611 -0.62 -40.43 31.86
N ARG A 612 -1.10 -39.68 32.85
CA ARG A 612 -2.09 -38.62 32.61
C ARG A 612 -1.40 -37.34 32.18
N SER A 613 -2.11 -36.53 31.47
CA SER A 613 -1.67 -35.16 31.20
C SER A 613 -1.23 -34.47 32.50
N GLY A 614 -0.02 -33.89 32.50
CA GLY A 614 0.63 -33.33 33.69
C GLY A 614 1.44 -34.28 34.54
N SER A 615 1.50 -35.62 34.23
CA SER A 615 2.39 -36.55 34.90
C SER A 615 3.84 -36.25 34.57
N GLU A 616 4.71 -36.19 35.59
CA GLU A 616 6.15 -35.99 35.41
C GLU A 616 6.92 -37.29 35.62
N VAL A 617 7.93 -37.49 34.77
CA VAL A 617 8.79 -38.70 34.82
C VAL A 617 10.24 -38.33 34.49
N THR A 618 11.15 -39.23 34.89
CA THR A 618 12.54 -39.22 34.42
C THR A 618 12.76 -40.32 33.38
N TYR A 619 13.47 -39.99 32.30
CA TYR A 619 13.83 -40.94 31.26
C TYR A 619 15.19 -40.61 30.65
N GLN A 620 16.11 -41.56 30.64
CA GLN A 620 17.47 -41.42 30.10
C GLN A 620 18.24 -40.19 30.61
N GLY A 621 18.05 -39.82 31.87
CA GLY A 621 18.73 -38.68 32.47
C GLY A 621 18.03 -37.34 32.28
N TYR A 622 16.79 -37.34 31.80
CA TYR A 622 15.99 -36.15 31.55
C TYR A 622 14.63 -36.23 32.24
N ARG A 623 14.02 -35.08 32.48
CA ARG A 623 12.71 -34.94 33.11
C ARG A 623 11.68 -34.55 32.05
N PHE A 624 10.55 -35.23 32.02
CA PHE A 624 9.46 -35.02 31.10
C PHE A 624 8.13 -34.88 31.82
N THR A 625 7.20 -34.07 31.24
CA THR A 625 5.79 -34.05 31.65
C THR A 625 4.91 -34.51 30.48
N ALA A 626 3.90 -35.34 30.79
CA ALA A 626 2.94 -35.80 29.79
C ALA A 626 2.02 -34.65 29.35
N LEU A 627 1.96 -34.36 28.05
CA LEU A 627 1.07 -33.34 27.45
C LEU A 627 -0.36 -33.87 27.30
N ALA A 628 -0.52 -35.15 27.11
CA ALA A 628 -1.80 -35.84 27.01
C ALA A 628 -1.75 -37.20 27.69
N ASP A 629 -2.93 -37.74 28.02
CA ASP A 629 -3.06 -39.09 28.52
C ASP A 629 -2.45 -40.09 27.53
N ASN A 630 -1.49 -40.91 27.98
CA ASN A 630 -0.84 -41.89 27.13
C ASN A 630 -0.47 -43.15 27.90
N TRP A 631 -0.31 -44.26 27.16
CA TRP A 631 0.11 -45.53 27.71
C TRP A 631 1.51 -45.89 27.21
N GLY A 632 2.51 -45.73 28.06
CA GLY A 632 3.89 -46.15 27.80
C GLY A 632 4.52 -45.58 26.52
N ALA A 633 4.04 -44.45 26.04
CA ALA A 633 4.66 -43.78 24.90
C ALA A 633 6.06 -43.29 25.28
N ASP A 634 7.08 -43.70 24.53
CA ASP A 634 8.47 -43.30 24.77
C ASP A 634 8.62 -41.77 24.61
N PRO A 635 9.15 -41.04 25.60
CA PRO A 635 9.27 -39.58 25.56
C PRO A 635 10.08 -39.04 24.39
N PHE A 636 11.13 -39.70 23.94
CA PHE A 636 11.93 -39.29 22.79
C PHE A 636 11.29 -39.68 21.45
N ALA A 637 10.59 -40.81 21.40
CA ALA A 637 9.94 -41.28 20.19
C ALA A 637 8.57 -40.63 19.96
N ASN A 638 7.96 -40.02 21.00
CA ASN A 638 6.64 -39.41 20.94
C ASN A 638 6.64 -38.01 21.57
N PRO A 639 7.42 -37.06 21.04
CA PRO A 639 7.58 -35.72 21.62
C PRO A 639 6.29 -34.92 21.64
N TRP A 640 5.27 -35.27 20.87
CA TRP A 640 3.94 -34.64 20.89
C TRP A 640 3.07 -35.08 22.09
N LEU A 641 3.47 -36.16 22.80
CA LEU A 641 2.82 -36.64 24.02
C LEU A 641 3.58 -36.26 25.29
N TRP A 642 4.81 -35.78 25.15
CA TRP A 642 5.69 -35.44 26.24
C TRP A 642 6.34 -34.09 26.07
N TYR A 643 6.31 -33.31 27.12
CA TYR A 643 7.04 -32.03 27.20
C TYR A 643 8.32 -32.29 27.99
N TYR A 644 9.45 -31.94 27.38
CA TYR A 644 10.75 -31.98 28.04
C TYR A 644 10.83 -30.85 29.07
N LEU A 645 11.22 -31.14 30.30
CA LEU A 645 11.35 -30.15 31.36
C LEU A 645 12.81 -29.72 31.59
N ALA A 646 13.72 -30.69 31.85
CA ALA A 646 15.12 -30.41 32.19
C ALA A 646 16.02 -31.65 32.16
N PRO A 647 17.36 -31.52 32.06
CA PRO A 647 18.28 -32.59 32.38
C PRO A 647 18.26 -32.86 33.88
N CYS A 648 18.48 -34.13 34.26
CA CYS A 648 18.72 -34.55 35.64
C CYS A 648 20.20 -34.31 35.97
N ASP A 649 20.50 -33.49 36.97
CA ASP A 649 21.88 -33.40 37.48
C ASP A 649 22.36 -34.80 37.90
N GLN A 650 23.50 -35.21 37.37
CA GLN A 650 24.27 -36.29 37.93
C GLN A 650 24.92 -35.79 39.21
N ALA A 651 24.16 -35.72 40.30
CA ALA A 651 24.77 -35.60 41.62
C ALA A 651 25.54 -36.86 41.88
N GLY A 652 26.86 -36.75 41.97
CA GLY A 652 27.80 -37.79 42.33
C GLY A 652 27.55 -38.42 43.69
#